data_327c3802d743717f17b7a1c60c18229d
#
_entry.id   327c3802d743717f17b7a1c60c18229d
#
_cell.length_a   1.000
_cell.length_b   1.000
_cell.length_c   1.000
_cell.angle_alpha   90.00
_cell.angle_beta   90.00
_cell.angle_gamma   90.00
#
_symmetry.space_group_name_H-M   'P 1'
#
loop_
_entity.id
_entity.type
_entity.pdbx_description
1 polymer ?
#
loop_
_entity_poly.entity_id
_entity_poly.type
_entity_poly.pdbx_seq_one_letter_code
_entity_poly.pdbx_strand_id
1 'polypeptide(L)'
;MSADYSASNIQVLKGLEAVRKRPGMYIGSTGPRGLHHLVYETVDNSIDEAMAGYCDTITVALERDDIVRVVDNGRGIPVDIHPTEKISALELVLTRLHAGGKFDKGSYKVSGGLHGVGVSCVNALSDWMEATVKLNGHVYQQKYERGVPKTKVEIIGDIPETEHGTTIRWKADKTIFTETTTYDYDVLKDRLRELAFLNSGVVIIFRDERLENPKEEVLKFEGGINEFVKEIDEGKAVVPAEPIYIKEERDDVVTEISMHYNSGYSENVRTFVNDINTRDGGTHLEGFRSAVRFVLNKFFEANEKLKKNLDKEEKLTYEDLSSGLTAVISMKVPEPEFEGQTKEKLGNTEVRTIVDQIVKEKLTIYFEQNPATLEAILKKAIDEAKARIAARKAKDNMRKKTMSDGFGLPEKLSDCSMKNPELCEVYIVEGDSAGGSAKKGRDPKTQAILPLWGKMLNVEKVRPEKVMNNDKLEPVIASLGAGFGKDFNIDKLRYHKIIIMADADVDGSHIRTVLLTFFFRYMPKLIENGYVYLAMPPLFKVQLGKKDPVYCYSDAERDAALEALGDQRDKADVQRYKGLGEMDGKQLWETTMDPAHRKMRVVTIPDAMAADRIFSVCMGEEVEPRRRFIEENSSYANLDI
;
A
#
# COMPACT_ATOMS: atom_id res chain seq x y z
N MET A 1 -18.02 37.18 17.43
CA MET A 1 -17.22 38.21 16.74
C MET A 1 -16.70 37.58 15.46
N SER A 2 -17.20 37.98 14.29
CA SER A 2 -16.63 37.55 13.01
C SER A 2 -15.25 38.19 12.89
N ALA A 3 -14.21 37.39 12.75
CA ALA A 3 -12.89 37.91 12.45
C ALA A 3 -12.98 38.66 11.12
N ASP A 4 -12.65 39.93 11.12
CA ASP A 4 -12.60 40.77 9.92
C ASP A 4 -11.57 40.15 8.97
N TYR A 5 -12.05 39.54 7.87
CA TYR A 5 -11.19 38.99 6.84
C TYR A 5 -10.75 40.13 5.94
N SER A 6 -9.51 40.55 6.12
CA SER A 6 -8.90 41.69 5.37
C SER A 6 -7.59 41.27 4.68
N ALA A 7 -7.06 42.11 3.84
CA ALA A 7 -5.78 41.86 3.14
C ALA A 7 -4.61 41.58 4.10
N SER A 8 -4.66 42.09 5.34
CA SER A 8 -3.68 41.81 6.39
C SER A 8 -3.69 40.35 6.89
N ASN A 9 -4.75 39.62 6.63
CA ASN A 9 -4.90 38.21 7.02
C ASN A 9 -4.31 37.26 5.94
N ILE A 10 -3.94 37.78 4.77
CA ILE A 10 -3.32 37.01 3.71
C ILE A 10 -1.81 36.91 3.99
N GLN A 11 -1.33 35.73 4.34
CA GLN A 11 0.09 35.44 4.55
C GLN A 11 0.71 34.87 3.28
N VAL A 12 1.80 35.46 2.83
CA VAL A 12 2.63 34.91 1.75
C VAL A 12 3.80 34.17 2.37
N LEU A 13 3.81 32.85 2.23
CA LEU A 13 4.92 32.00 2.69
C LEU A 13 6.00 31.96 1.60
N LYS A 14 7.25 32.14 1.98
CA LYS A 14 8.38 32.14 1.05
C LYS A 14 9.25 30.90 1.21
N GLY A 15 9.69 30.33 0.09
CA GLY A 15 10.65 29.24 0.05
C GLY A 15 10.18 28.01 0.85
N LEU A 16 11.06 27.42 1.63
CA LEU A 16 10.83 26.18 2.40
C LEU A 16 9.90 26.35 3.63
N GLU A 17 9.58 27.58 4.02
CA GLU A 17 8.62 27.85 5.09
C GLU A 17 7.22 27.30 4.75
N ALA A 18 6.83 27.37 3.46
CA ALA A 18 5.57 26.80 2.97
C ALA A 18 5.51 25.28 3.20
N VAL A 19 6.60 24.58 2.95
CA VAL A 19 6.72 23.13 3.16
C VAL A 19 6.55 22.79 4.64
N ARG A 20 7.23 23.50 5.53
CA ARG A 20 7.14 23.26 6.98
C ARG A 20 5.74 23.55 7.55
N LYS A 21 5.05 24.54 7.00
CA LYS A 21 3.70 24.93 7.45
C LYS A 21 2.61 23.99 6.94
N ARG A 22 2.79 23.38 5.77
CA ARG A 22 1.83 22.50 5.12
C ARG A 22 2.53 21.24 4.54
N PRO A 23 3.21 20.42 5.36
CA PRO A 23 4.00 19.30 4.88
C PRO A 23 3.16 18.28 4.10
N GLY A 24 1.91 18.04 4.51
CA GLY A 24 1.00 17.12 3.83
C GLY A 24 0.75 17.42 2.35
N MET A 25 0.92 18.68 1.91
CA MET A 25 0.82 19.04 0.49
C MET A 25 1.99 18.50 -0.36
N TYR A 26 3.13 18.21 0.26
CA TYR A 26 4.38 17.81 -0.42
C TYR A 26 4.70 16.33 -0.24
N ILE A 27 4.44 15.79 0.96
CA ILE A 27 4.75 14.40 1.32
C ILE A 27 3.52 13.55 1.68
N GLY A 28 2.31 14.07 1.42
CA GLY A 28 1.03 13.38 1.62
C GLY A 28 0.56 13.29 3.08
N SER A 29 1.44 13.07 4.04
CA SER A 29 1.11 13.01 5.48
C SER A 29 2.31 13.35 6.35
N THR A 30 2.10 13.52 7.68
CA THR A 30 3.17 13.67 8.68
C THR A 30 3.29 12.45 9.60
N GLY A 31 2.56 11.38 9.31
CA GLY A 31 2.68 10.08 9.97
C GLY A 31 3.78 9.21 9.33
N PRO A 32 3.82 7.90 9.65
CA PRO A 32 4.84 6.96 9.17
C PRO A 32 5.03 6.98 7.64
N ARG A 33 3.93 7.05 6.87
CA ARG A 33 4.00 7.10 5.40
C ARG A 33 4.76 8.33 4.89
N GLY A 34 4.49 9.51 5.44
CA GLY A 34 5.20 10.73 5.05
C GLY A 34 6.66 10.73 5.52
N LEU A 35 6.95 10.10 6.66
CA LEU A 35 8.32 9.93 7.13
C LEU A 35 9.15 9.09 6.14
N HIS A 36 8.64 7.94 5.70
CA HIS A 36 9.30 7.08 4.70
C HIS A 36 9.45 7.78 3.35
N HIS A 37 8.52 8.67 3.00
CA HIS A 37 8.59 9.44 1.75
C HIS A 37 9.86 10.31 1.65
N LEU A 38 10.43 10.77 2.76
CA LEU A 38 11.71 11.49 2.77
C LEU A 38 12.85 10.62 2.20
N VAL A 39 12.85 9.32 2.52
CA VAL A 39 13.82 8.36 1.98
C VAL A 39 13.58 8.17 0.48
N TYR A 40 12.31 7.99 0.08
CA TYR A 40 11.96 7.79 -1.32
C TYR A 40 12.40 8.97 -2.19
N GLU A 41 12.11 10.21 -1.80
CA GLU A 41 12.51 11.40 -2.55
C GLU A 41 14.03 11.54 -2.70
N THR A 42 14.79 11.07 -1.71
CA THR A 42 16.25 11.11 -1.77
C THR A 42 16.81 10.00 -2.67
N VAL A 43 16.30 8.77 -2.52
CA VAL A 43 16.71 7.63 -3.34
C VAL A 43 16.31 7.81 -4.80
N ASP A 44 15.12 8.35 -5.08
CA ASP A 44 14.64 8.62 -6.44
C ASP A 44 15.60 9.57 -7.21
N ASN A 45 16.31 10.49 -6.52
CA ASN A 45 17.33 11.29 -7.17
C ASN A 45 18.55 10.47 -7.60
N SER A 46 18.96 9.50 -6.78
CA SER A 46 20.06 8.58 -7.13
C SER A 46 19.64 7.62 -8.25
N ILE A 47 18.38 7.20 -8.28
CA ILE A 47 17.80 6.41 -9.38
C ILE A 47 17.73 7.23 -10.67
N ASP A 48 17.40 8.52 -10.62
CA ASP A 48 17.44 9.39 -11.79
C ASP A 48 18.86 9.49 -12.40
N GLU A 49 19.91 9.51 -11.56
CA GLU A 49 21.31 9.42 -12.03
C GLU A 49 21.60 8.04 -12.67
N ALA A 50 21.01 6.97 -12.12
CA ALA A 50 21.15 5.63 -12.68
C ALA A 50 20.43 5.50 -14.02
N MET A 51 19.20 6.03 -14.15
CA MET A 51 18.48 6.09 -15.42
C MET A 51 19.22 6.90 -16.49
N ALA A 52 19.96 7.94 -16.07
CA ALA A 52 20.80 8.72 -16.95
C ALA A 52 22.13 8.03 -17.31
N GLY A 53 22.43 6.86 -16.71
CA GLY A 53 23.60 6.04 -16.98
C GLY A 53 24.86 6.44 -16.21
N TYR A 54 24.74 7.26 -15.16
CA TYR A 54 25.87 7.77 -14.39
C TYR A 54 26.02 7.18 -12.99
N CYS A 55 25.05 6.37 -12.53
CA CYS A 55 25.09 5.73 -11.24
C CYS A 55 24.77 4.24 -11.38
N ASP A 56 25.52 3.37 -10.70
CA ASP A 56 25.27 1.93 -10.65
C ASP A 56 25.19 1.40 -9.22
N THR A 57 25.53 2.21 -8.23
CA THR A 57 25.55 1.77 -6.83
C THR A 57 24.96 2.84 -5.91
N ILE A 58 23.95 2.43 -5.15
CA ILE A 58 23.24 3.29 -4.18
C ILE A 58 23.31 2.59 -2.81
N THR A 59 23.75 3.30 -1.78
CA THR A 59 23.72 2.80 -0.41
C THR A 59 22.73 3.61 0.41
N VAL A 60 21.80 2.92 1.08
CA VAL A 60 20.86 3.51 2.03
C VAL A 60 21.13 2.93 3.41
N ALA A 61 21.37 3.77 4.39
CA ALA A 61 21.65 3.34 5.76
C ALA A 61 20.71 4.02 6.76
N LEU A 62 20.15 3.22 7.65
CA LEU A 62 19.46 3.66 8.86
C LEU A 62 20.47 3.66 10.00
N GLU A 63 20.96 4.82 10.38
CA GLU A 63 21.94 4.99 11.44
C GLU A 63 21.23 5.13 12.81
N ARG A 64 21.99 5.06 13.90
CA ARG A 64 21.47 5.31 15.25
C ARG A 64 20.83 6.69 15.33
N ASP A 65 19.93 6.88 16.30
CA ASP A 65 19.19 8.11 16.54
C ASP A 65 18.25 8.52 15.39
N ASP A 66 17.73 7.55 14.62
CA ASP A 66 16.82 7.75 13.48
C ASP A 66 17.41 8.66 12.37
N ILE A 67 18.73 8.58 12.17
CA ILE A 67 19.43 9.27 11.09
C ILE A 67 19.37 8.39 9.85
N VAL A 68 19.15 9.00 8.69
CA VAL A 68 19.23 8.32 7.40
C VAL A 68 20.37 8.88 6.58
N ARG A 69 21.07 8.00 5.89
CA ARG A 69 22.13 8.33 4.95
C ARG A 69 21.90 7.63 3.62
N VAL A 70 21.86 8.40 2.55
CA VAL A 70 21.80 7.90 1.16
C VAL A 70 23.07 8.34 0.44
N VAL A 71 23.74 7.39 -0.19
CA VAL A 71 24.98 7.59 -0.94
C VAL A 71 24.80 7.04 -2.35
N ASP A 72 25.15 7.80 -3.35
CA ASP A 72 25.25 7.33 -4.73
C ASP A 72 26.66 7.59 -5.30
N ASN A 73 26.98 6.89 -6.36
CA ASN A 73 28.18 7.11 -7.16
C ASN A 73 27.88 7.81 -8.49
N GLY A 74 26.81 8.61 -8.53
CA GLY A 74 26.42 9.44 -9.66
C GLY A 74 27.41 10.59 -9.94
N ARG A 75 27.05 11.49 -10.85
CA ARG A 75 27.92 12.64 -11.24
C ARG A 75 28.27 13.60 -10.09
N GLY A 76 27.46 13.58 -9.02
CA GLY A 76 27.51 14.59 -7.95
C GLY A 76 26.71 15.86 -8.31
N ILE A 77 26.06 16.44 -7.31
CA ILE A 77 25.34 17.71 -7.49
C ILE A 77 26.37 18.82 -7.77
N PRO A 78 26.21 19.66 -8.81
CA PRO A 78 27.12 20.77 -9.08
C PRO A 78 27.28 21.71 -7.88
N VAL A 79 28.52 22.16 -7.64
CA VAL A 79 28.85 23.06 -6.51
C VAL A 79 29.19 24.48 -6.96
N ASP A 80 29.28 24.70 -8.26
CA ASP A 80 29.58 26.00 -8.87
C ASP A 80 28.51 27.05 -8.51
N ILE A 81 28.93 28.33 -8.56
CA ILE A 81 28.01 29.43 -8.29
C ILE A 81 27.06 29.62 -9.47
N HIS A 82 25.76 29.52 -9.20
CA HIS A 82 24.72 29.70 -10.20
C HIS A 82 24.76 31.13 -10.77
N PRO A 83 24.77 31.31 -12.10
CA PRO A 83 24.99 32.61 -12.73
C PRO A 83 24.01 33.73 -12.31
N THR A 84 22.75 33.37 -12.11
CA THR A 84 21.65 34.29 -11.77
C THR A 84 21.46 34.42 -10.27
N GLU A 85 21.37 33.29 -9.56
CA GLU A 85 21.01 33.25 -8.12
C GLU A 85 22.18 33.61 -7.19
N LYS A 86 23.42 33.59 -7.67
CA LYS A 86 24.66 33.97 -6.93
C LYS A 86 24.94 33.13 -5.69
N ILE A 87 24.34 31.94 -5.58
CA ILE A 87 24.60 30.90 -4.59
C ILE A 87 25.09 29.65 -5.31
N SER A 88 25.65 28.67 -4.58
CA SER A 88 26.07 27.40 -5.19
C SER A 88 24.85 26.63 -5.72
N ALA A 89 25.06 25.85 -6.78
CA ALA A 89 24.00 25.00 -7.32
C ALA A 89 23.53 23.97 -6.27
N LEU A 90 24.41 23.44 -5.44
CA LEU A 90 24.08 22.59 -4.29
C LEU A 90 23.10 23.28 -3.34
N GLU A 91 23.43 24.51 -2.91
CA GLU A 91 22.55 25.27 -2.03
C GLU A 91 21.22 25.58 -2.70
N LEU A 92 21.24 25.92 -4.00
CA LEU A 92 20.05 26.23 -4.78
C LEU A 92 19.07 25.06 -4.79
N VAL A 93 19.55 23.86 -5.14
CA VAL A 93 18.73 22.63 -5.23
C VAL A 93 18.16 22.23 -3.87
N LEU A 94 18.90 22.44 -2.79
CA LEU A 94 18.48 22.03 -1.44
C LEU A 94 17.63 23.08 -0.72
N THR A 95 17.58 24.33 -1.18
CA THR A 95 16.87 25.41 -0.46
C THR A 95 15.77 26.10 -1.27
N ARG A 96 15.68 25.84 -2.57
CA ARG A 96 14.67 26.45 -3.44
C ARG A 96 13.73 25.39 -3.99
N LEU A 97 12.44 25.68 -3.93
CA LEU A 97 11.44 24.88 -4.64
C LEU A 97 11.52 25.18 -6.13
N HIS A 98 11.23 24.17 -6.95
CA HIS A 98 11.26 24.27 -8.41
C HIS A 98 12.66 24.64 -8.96
N ALA A 99 13.71 24.19 -8.30
CA ALA A 99 15.09 24.30 -8.76
C ALA A 99 15.68 22.89 -9.00
N GLY A 100 16.35 22.71 -10.13
CA GLY A 100 17.04 21.44 -10.45
C GLY A 100 17.36 21.29 -11.92
N GLY A 101 18.37 20.48 -12.23
CA GLY A 101 18.83 20.19 -13.60
C GLY A 101 17.84 19.34 -14.43
N LYS A 102 16.78 18.82 -13.81
CA LYS A 102 15.78 17.96 -14.46
C LYS A 102 14.78 18.74 -15.33
N PHE A 103 14.78 20.08 -15.26
CA PHE A 103 14.05 20.94 -16.19
C PHE A 103 14.75 21.10 -17.54
N ASP A 104 16.03 20.73 -17.63
CA ASP A 104 16.79 20.75 -18.87
C ASP A 104 16.82 19.35 -19.52
N LYS A 105 16.17 19.21 -20.68
CA LYS A 105 16.11 17.96 -21.46
C LYS A 105 17.49 17.46 -21.92
N GLY A 106 18.50 18.32 -21.95
CA GLY A 106 19.88 17.95 -22.28
C GLY A 106 20.55 17.15 -21.16
N SER A 107 20.15 17.36 -19.92
CA SER A 107 20.77 16.73 -18.75
C SER A 107 20.09 15.42 -18.35
N TYR A 108 18.77 15.32 -18.54
CA TYR A 108 17.98 14.11 -18.24
C TYR A 108 16.89 13.92 -19.31
N LYS A 109 16.99 12.85 -20.11
CA LYS A 109 15.96 12.48 -21.10
C LYS A 109 14.68 11.99 -20.41
N VAL A 110 14.84 11.29 -19.29
CA VAL A 110 13.76 10.73 -18.46
C VAL A 110 14.14 10.93 -16.99
N SER A 111 13.20 11.31 -16.15
CA SER A 111 13.40 11.37 -14.70
C SER A 111 12.07 11.17 -13.96
N GLY A 112 12.13 10.64 -12.73
CA GLY A 112 11.00 10.58 -11.80
C GLY A 112 10.77 11.92 -11.08
N GLY A 113 11.84 12.69 -10.87
CA GLY A 113 11.82 13.98 -10.17
C GLY A 113 11.41 15.14 -11.07
N LEU A 114 10.12 15.33 -11.33
CA LEU A 114 9.60 16.33 -12.28
C LEU A 114 9.47 17.73 -11.72
N HIS A 115 9.24 17.89 -10.43
CA HIS A 115 8.82 19.17 -9.85
C HIS A 115 9.96 19.98 -9.21
N GLY A 116 11.15 19.40 -9.08
CA GLY A 116 12.30 20.06 -8.42
C GLY A 116 12.03 20.43 -6.96
N VAL A 117 11.28 19.60 -6.24
CA VAL A 117 10.88 19.88 -4.85
C VAL A 117 11.32 18.79 -3.86
N GLY A 118 11.62 17.58 -4.29
CA GLY A 118 11.82 16.41 -3.44
C GLY A 118 12.86 16.62 -2.35
N VAL A 119 14.14 16.75 -2.72
CA VAL A 119 15.23 16.88 -1.73
C VAL A 119 15.16 18.18 -0.94
N SER A 120 14.62 19.27 -1.51
CA SER A 120 14.40 20.50 -0.76
C SER A 120 13.31 20.36 0.30
N CYS A 121 12.28 19.52 0.03
CA CYS A 121 11.29 19.13 1.05
C CYS A 121 11.92 18.29 2.16
N VAL A 122 12.80 17.32 1.82
CA VAL A 122 13.54 16.56 2.83
C VAL A 122 14.34 17.50 3.73
N ASN A 123 15.06 18.46 3.16
CA ASN A 123 15.80 19.46 3.91
C ASN A 123 14.88 20.31 4.82
N ALA A 124 13.76 20.79 4.29
CA ALA A 124 12.80 21.59 5.04
C ALA A 124 12.20 20.84 6.23
N LEU A 125 11.98 19.53 6.10
CA LEU A 125 11.31 18.69 7.10
C LEU A 125 12.30 17.93 8.00
N SER A 126 13.60 18.21 7.86
CA SER A 126 14.66 17.69 8.71
C SER A 126 15.01 18.67 9.84
N ASP A 127 15.35 18.15 11.00
CA ASP A 127 15.94 18.95 12.08
C ASP A 127 17.31 19.48 11.63
N TRP A 128 18.10 18.60 11.04
CA TRP A 128 19.33 18.96 10.33
C TRP A 128 19.54 18.05 9.11
N MET A 129 20.29 18.58 8.14
CA MET A 129 20.74 17.86 6.95
C MET A 129 22.21 18.21 6.66
N GLU A 130 22.94 17.22 6.16
CA GLU A 130 24.29 17.35 5.66
C GLU A 130 24.34 16.80 4.23
N ALA A 131 24.81 17.62 3.30
CA ALA A 131 25.03 17.23 1.92
C ALA A 131 26.54 17.20 1.66
N THR A 132 27.04 16.07 1.21
CA THR A 132 28.45 15.87 0.83
C THR A 132 28.50 15.48 -0.64
N VAL A 133 29.32 16.15 -1.43
CA VAL A 133 29.47 15.91 -2.86
C VAL A 133 30.92 15.62 -3.17
N LYS A 134 31.17 14.53 -3.86
CA LYS A 134 32.45 14.16 -4.46
C LYS A 134 32.45 14.62 -5.91
N LEU A 135 33.31 15.55 -6.26
CA LEU A 135 33.34 16.13 -7.60
C LEU A 135 34.71 16.79 -7.89
N ASN A 136 35.26 16.58 -9.10
CA ASN A 136 36.45 17.27 -9.59
C ASN A 136 37.67 17.19 -8.63
N GLY A 137 37.93 16.00 -8.06
CA GLY A 137 39.07 15.77 -7.17
C GLY A 137 38.88 16.24 -5.72
N HIS A 138 37.72 16.79 -5.35
CA HIS A 138 37.46 17.31 -4.02
C HIS A 138 36.17 16.74 -3.40
N VAL A 139 36.14 16.77 -2.07
CA VAL A 139 34.92 16.50 -1.28
C VAL A 139 34.37 17.80 -0.75
N TYR A 140 33.18 18.16 -1.22
CA TYR A 140 32.47 19.36 -0.80
C TYR A 140 31.40 18.99 0.23
N GLN A 141 31.17 19.87 1.22
CA GLN A 141 30.14 19.68 2.22
C GLN A 141 29.41 20.99 2.52
N GLN A 142 28.11 20.87 2.77
CA GLN A 142 27.27 21.97 3.28
C GLN A 142 26.27 21.39 4.30
N LYS A 143 26.04 22.16 5.38
CA LYS A 143 25.14 21.78 6.47
C LYS A 143 23.92 22.70 6.54
N TYR A 144 22.80 22.09 6.91
CA TYR A 144 21.50 22.77 6.98
C TYR A 144 20.80 22.43 8.29
N GLU A 145 19.96 23.34 8.75
CA GLU A 145 19.05 23.14 9.87
C GLU A 145 17.68 23.66 9.47
N ARG A 146 16.69 22.75 9.44
CA ARG A 146 15.31 23.05 9.08
C ARG A 146 15.18 23.79 7.75
N GLY A 147 15.95 23.38 6.76
CA GLY A 147 15.97 23.96 5.43
C GLY A 147 16.83 25.22 5.27
N VAL A 148 17.48 25.70 6.35
CA VAL A 148 18.32 26.91 6.33
C VAL A 148 19.79 26.52 6.30
N PRO A 149 20.61 27.00 5.33
CA PRO A 149 22.04 26.72 5.31
C PRO A 149 22.73 27.32 6.54
N LYS A 150 23.57 26.51 7.20
CA LYS A 150 24.39 26.92 8.38
C LYS A 150 25.83 27.18 8.01
N THR A 151 26.33 26.53 6.97
CA THR A 151 27.67 26.75 6.43
C THR A 151 27.56 27.20 4.96
N LYS A 152 28.64 27.69 4.42
CA LYS A 152 28.83 27.74 2.97
C LYS A 152 29.26 26.35 2.49
N VAL A 153 29.28 26.16 1.17
CA VAL A 153 29.92 24.97 0.60
C VAL A 153 31.42 25.05 0.87
N GLU A 154 31.96 24.07 1.55
CA GLU A 154 33.36 24.00 1.97
C GLU A 154 34.02 22.73 1.41
N ILE A 155 35.29 22.82 1.02
CA ILE A 155 36.10 21.65 0.68
C ILE A 155 36.60 21.05 2.00
N ILE A 156 36.23 19.78 2.25
CA ILE A 156 36.59 19.06 3.47
C ILE A 156 37.66 17.95 3.24
N GLY A 157 38.02 17.71 1.98
CA GLY A 157 39.03 16.73 1.63
C GLY A 157 39.28 16.66 0.13
N ASP A 158 40.30 15.90 -0.24
CA ASP A 158 40.64 15.59 -1.61
C ASP A 158 40.43 14.11 -1.91
N ILE A 159 40.04 13.80 -3.14
CA ILE A 159 39.79 12.45 -3.64
C ILE A 159 40.37 12.28 -5.04
N PRO A 160 40.56 11.06 -5.56
CA PRO A 160 40.84 10.87 -6.98
C PRO A 160 39.78 11.55 -7.88
N GLU A 161 40.20 12.16 -8.99
CA GLU A 161 39.29 12.77 -9.96
C GLU A 161 38.27 11.81 -10.55
N THR A 162 38.55 10.50 -10.48
CA THR A 162 37.64 9.44 -10.95
C THR A 162 36.52 9.12 -9.94
N GLU A 163 36.62 9.61 -8.70
CA GLU A 163 35.57 9.42 -7.70
C GLU A 163 34.57 10.56 -7.75
N HIS A 164 33.33 10.22 -7.83
CA HIS A 164 32.20 11.16 -7.84
C HIS A 164 31.00 10.58 -7.11
N GLY A 165 30.02 11.41 -6.79
CA GLY A 165 28.78 10.99 -6.16
C GLY A 165 28.23 11.98 -5.15
N THR A 166 27.04 11.68 -4.66
CA THR A 166 26.35 12.50 -3.65
C THR A 166 26.06 11.69 -2.41
N THR A 167 26.20 12.30 -1.25
CA THR A 167 25.75 11.77 0.04
C THR A 167 24.82 12.77 0.69
N ILE A 168 23.60 12.35 0.98
CA ILE A 168 22.63 13.11 1.76
C ILE A 168 22.41 12.38 3.07
N ARG A 169 22.63 13.07 4.18
CA ARG A 169 22.45 12.56 5.53
C ARG A 169 21.56 13.50 6.32
N TRP A 170 20.50 13.00 6.97
CA TRP A 170 19.56 13.86 7.66
C TRP A 170 18.91 13.16 8.86
N LYS A 171 18.33 13.98 9.73
CA LYS A 171 17.45 13.56 10.81
C LYS A 171 16.12 14.27 10.67
N ALA A 172 15.01 13.50 10.66
CA ALA A 172 13.68 14.06 10.55
C ALA A 172 13.33 14.95 11.75
N ASP A 173 12.61 16.06 11.51
CA ASP A 173 12.23 17.00 12.57
C ASP A 173 11.03 16.46 13.36
N LYS A 174 11.26 16.11 14.64
CA LYS A 174 10.23 15.62 15.56
C LYS A 174 9.09 16.62 15.83
N THR A 175 9.27 17.90 15.50
CA THR A 175 8.20 18.90 15.62
C THR A 175 7.21 18.83 14.47
N ILE A 176 7.58 18.17 13.37
CA ILE A 176 6.74 17.90 12.21
C ILE A 176 6.19 16.46 12.28
N PHE A 177 7.07 15.48 12.51
CA PHE A 177 6.72 14.06 12.63
C PHE A 177 6.47 13.72 14.10
N THR A 178 5.30 14.12 14.60
CA THR A 178 4.94 14.00 16.03
C THR A 178 4.53 12.60 16.45
N GLU A 179 4.12 11.76 15.50
CA GLU A 179 3.70 10.39 15.77
C GLU A 179 4.91 9.45 15.90
N THR A 180 5.86 9.54 14.98
CA THR A 180 7.11 8.76 15.00
C THR A 180 8.18 9.42 14.14
N THR A 181 9.47 9.26 14.52
CA THR A 181 10.64 9.55 13.69
C THR A 181 11.40 8.29 13.32
N THR A 182 10.93 7.12 13.79
CA THR A 182 11.59 5.84 13.56
C THR A 182 11.15 5.25 12.23
N TYR A 183 12.12 4.95 11.39
CA TYR A 183 11.91 4.33 10.08
C TYR A 183 11.71 2.82 10.21
N ASP A 184 10.70 2.30 9.52
CA ASP A 184 10.44 0.88 9.40
C ASP A 184 11.37 0.28 8.34
N TYR A 185 12.19 -0.71 8.74
CA TYR A 185 13.16 -1.35 7.86
C TYR A 185 12.48 -2.12 6.72
N ASP A 186 11.45 -2.91 7.03
CA ASP A 186 10.82 -3.78 6.05
C ASP A 186 10.06 -2.97 4.98
N VAL A 187 9.39 -1.89 5.38
CA VAL A 187 8.71 -0.97 4.46
C VAL A 187 9.70 -0.32 3.48
N LEU A 188 10.85 0.12 3.98
CA LEU A 188 11.89 0.69 3.12
C LEU A 188 12.53 -0.35 2.23
N LYS A 189 12.83 -1.53 2.76
CA LYS A 189 13.40 -2.66 2.02
C LYS A 189 12.53 -3.03 0.82
N ASP A 190 11.21 -3.18 1.02
CA ASP A 190 10.29 -3.55 -0.05
C ASP A 190 10.33 -2.51 -1.19
N ARG A 191 10.33 -1.22 -0.86
CA ARG A 191 10.45 -0.16 -1.88
C ARG A 191 11.81 -0.15 -2.59
N LEU A 192 12.92 -0.32 -1.86
CA LEU A 192 14.26 -0.38 -2.44
C LEU A 192 14.42 -1.61 -3.35
N ARG A 193 13.82 -2.74 -2.97
CA ARG A 193 13.77 -3.96 -3.76
C ARG A 193 13.00 -3.73 -5.08
N GLU A 194 11.85 -3.08 -5.03
CA GLU A 194 11.06 -2.68 -6.20
C GLU A 194 11.91 -1.84 -7.17
N LEU A 195 12.60 -0.82 -6.65
CA LEU A 195 13.49 0.03 -7.47
C LEU A 195 14.65 -0.75 -8.11
N ALA A 196 15.22 -1.72 -7.39
CA ALA A 196 16.28 -2.57 -7.92
C ALA A 196 15.79 -3.50 -9.05
N PHE A 197 14.55 -4.00 -8.99
CA PHE A 197 13.93 -4.74 -10.10
C PHE A 197 13.66 -3.87 -11.33
N LEU A 198 13.24 -2.63 -11.12
CA LEU A 198 12.93 -1.70 -12.22
C LEU A 198 14.19 -1.20 -12.94
N ASN A 199 15.34 -1.22 -12.24
CA ASN A 199 16.62 -0.71 -12.74
C ASN A 199 17.68 -1.83 -12.79
N SER A 200 17.51 -2.75 -13.75
CA SER A 200 18.47 -3.85 -13.96
C SER A 200 19.91 -3.31 -14.11
N GLY A 201 20.83 -3.88 -13.33
CA GLY A 201 22.23 -3.46 -13.29
C GLY A 201 22.57 -2.48 -12.16
N VAL A 202 21.59 -1.87 -11.51
CA VAL A 202 21.79 -1.04 -10.31
C VAL A 202 21.91 -1.93 -9.08
N VAL A 203 22.89 -1.64 -8.22
CA VAL A 203 23.08 -2.29 -6.92
C VAL A 203 22.58 -1.35 -5.83
N ILE A 204 21.58 -1.78 -5.05
CA ILE A 204 21.13 -1.03 -3.87
C ILE A 204 21.58 -1.80 -2.63
N ILE A 205 22.40 -1.17 -1.81
CA ILE A 205 22.88 -1.72 -0.54
C ILE A 205 22.06 -1.08 0.58
N PHE A 206 21.29 -1.88 1.29
CA PHE A 206 20.46 -1.39 2.39
C PHE A 206 21.00 -1.87 3.72
N ARG A 207 21.28 -0.94 4.65
CA ARG A 207 21.87 -1.19 5.95
C ARG A 207 20.99 -0.73 7.08
N ASP A 208 20.85 -1.55 8.12
CA ASP A 208 20.32 -1.13 9.41
C ASP A 208 21.45 -1.11 10.44
N GLU A 209 22.02 0.06 10.65
CA GLU A 209 23.13 0.31 11.59
C GLU A 209 22.63 0.69 13.00
N ARG A 210 21.32 0.66 13.25
CA ARG A 210 20.72 0.91 14.57
C ARG A 210 20.97 -0.24 15.54
N LEU A 211 21.11 -1.45 15.02
CA LEU A 211 21.34 -2.68 15.77
C LEU A 211 22.80 -2.82 16.20
N GLU A 212 23.05 -3.58 17.27
CA GLU A 212 24.42 -3.94 17.69
C GLU A 212 25.18 -4.73 16.61
N ASN A 213 24.47 -5.64 15.94
CA ASN A 213 24.94 -6.32 14.74
C ASN A 213 24.20 -5.73 13.54
N PRO A 214 24.85 -4.87 12.73
CA PRO A 214 24.23 -4.26 11.58
C PRO A 214 23.67 -5.30 10.60
N LYS A 215 22.46 -5.07 10.13
CA LYS A 215 21.85 -5.87 9.07
C LYS A 215 22.17 -5.21 7.73
N GLU A 216 22.66 -5.99 6.77
CA GLU A 216 22.93 -5.51 5.41
C GLU A 216 22.25 -6.42 4.40
N GLU A 217 21.59 -5.84 3.43
CA GLU A 217 21.05 -6.54 2.27
C GLU A 217 21.54 -5.87 0.99
N VAL A 218 21.99 -6.69 0.04
CA VAL A 218 22.40 -6.25 -1.29
C VAL A 218 21.31 -6.64 -2.28
N LEU A 219 20.62 -5.63 -2.81
CA LEU A 219 19.53 -5.79 -3.75
C LEU A 219 20.07 -5.56 -5.16
N LYS A 220 20.17 -6.63 -5.95
CA LYS A 220 20.64 -6.60 -7.33
C LYS A 220 19.89 -7.66 -8.13
N PHE A 221 19.19 -7.25 -9.17
CA PHE A 221 18.34 -8.12 -10.00
C PHE A 221 18.66 -7.92 -11.48
N GLU A 222 19.47 -8.83 -12.02
CA GLU A 222 19.89 -8.75 -13.42
C GLU A 222 18.74 -9.09 -14.39
N GLY A 223 17.79 -9.92 -13.96
CA GLY A 223 16.58 -10.26 -14.71
C GLY A 223 15.54 -9.15 -14.77
N GLY A 224 15.73 -8.06 -14.02
CA GLY A 224 14.86 -6.89 -14.03
C GLY A 224 13.39 -7.24 -13.74
N ILE A 225 12.46 -6.67 -14.51
CA ILE A 225 11.02 -6.91 -14.31
C ILE A 225 10.57 -8.35 -14.59
N ASN A 226 11.37 -9.16 -15.32
CA ASN A 226 11.09 -10.59 -15.50
C ASN A 226 11.26 -11.35 -14.18
N GLU A 227 12.32 -11.03 -13.45
CA GLU A 227 12.59 -11.60 -12.14
C GLU A 227 11.56 -11.12 -11.12
N PHE A 228 11.13 -9.86 -11.23
CA PHE A 228 10.06 -9.30 -10.40
C PHE A 228 8.72 -10.04 -10.56
N VAL A 229 8.30 -10.32 -11.80
CA VAL A 229 7.07 -11.09 -12.06
C VAL A 229 7.16 -12.52 -11.50
N LYS A 230 8.33 -13.16 -11.64
CA LYS A 230 8.57 -14.50 -11.06
C LYS A 230 8.50 -14.48 -9.54
N GLU A 231 9.04 -13.45 -8.90
CA GLU A 231 8.98 -13.30 -7.44
C GLU A 231 7.56 -13.07 -6.92
N ILE A 232 6.75 -12.25 -7.62
CA ILE A 232 5.34 -12.03 -7.24
C ILE A 232 4.55 -13.33 -7.20
N ASP A 233 4.88 -14.27 -8.08
CA ASP A 233 4.21 -15.56 -8.19
C ASP A 233 5.07 -16.74 -7.70
N GLU A 234 6.07 -16.45 -6.84
CA GLU A 234 6.88 -17.52 -6.25
C GLU A 234 6.00 -18.56 -5.55
N GLY A 235 6.22 -19.82 -5.87
CA GLY A 235 5.46 -20.96 -5.31
C GLY A 235 4.13 -21.25 -6.01
N LYS A 236 3.71 -20.47 -7.00
CA LYS A 236 2.48 -20.73 -7.76
C LYS A 236 2.79 -21.47 -9.08
N ALA A 237 1.85 -22.28 -9.53
CA ALA A 237 1.92 -22.84 -10.89
C ALA A 237 1.63 -21.72 -11.91
N VAL A 238 2.55 -21.49 -12.84
CA VAL A 238 2.50 -20.38 -13.81
C VAL A 238 2.53 -20.85 -15.25
N VAL A 239 1.94 -20.05 -16.15
CA VAL A 239 1.91 -20.27 -17.62
C VAL A 239 2.10 -18.92 -18.32
N PRO A 240 3.11 -18.77 -19.18
CA PRO A 240 4.25 -19.69 -19.37
C PRO A 240 5.21 -19.67 -18.18
N ALA A 241 6.10 -20.67 -18.09
CA ALA A 241 7.11 -20.75 -17.03
C ALA A 241 8.07 -19.55 -17.06
N GLU A 242 8.52 -19.15 -18.25
CA GLU A 242 9.23 -17.89 -18.48
C GLU A 242 8.23 -16.80 -18.83
N PRO A 243 8.25 -15.64 -18.12
CA PRO A 243 7.31 -14.55 -18.41
C PRO A 243 7.39 -14.07 -19.86
N ILE A 244 6.26 -13.65 -20.39
CA ILE A 244 6.19 -12.97 -21.69
C ILE A 244 6.80 -11.58 -21.49
N TYR A 245 7.90 -11.31 -22.20
CA TYR A 245 8.63 -10.06 -22.09
C TYR A 245 8.50 -9.22 -23.34
N ILE A 246 8.17 -7.95 -23.16
CA ILE A 246 8.04 -6.96 -24.22
C ILE A 246 8.89 -5.75 -23.85
N LYS A 247 9.78 -5.31 -24.74
CA LYS A 247 10.51 -4.06 -24.62
C LYS A 247 10.54 -3.38 -25.97
N GLU A 248 10.05 -2.15 -26.05
CA GLU A 248 10.05 -1.34 -27.27
C GLU A 248 10.07 0.14 -26.94
N GLU A 249 10.81 0.92 -27.72
CA GLU A 249 10.79 2.39 -27.70
C GLU A 249 9.97 2.86 -28.92
N ARG A 250 8.97 3.71 -28.66
CA ARG A 250 8.13 4.30 -29.70
C ARG A 250 7.77 5.73 -29.29
N ASP A 251 8.01 6.69 -30.19
CA ASP A 251 7.77 8.11 -29.94
C ASP A 251 8.46 8.62 -28.64
N ASP A 252 9.73 8.25 -28.45
CA ASP A 252 10.55 8.53 -27.25
C ASP A 252 10.03 7.91 -25.94
N VAL A 253 8.94 7.15 -25.98
CA VAL A 253 8.40 6.41 -24.83
C VAL A 253 8.94 4.98 -24.85
N VAL A 254 9.67 4.60 -23.81
CA VAL A 254 10.09 3.21 -23.62
C VAL A 254 9.01 2.46 -22.86
N THR A 255 8.53 1.39 -23.46
CA THR A 255 7.56 0.46 -22.85
C THR A 255 8.26 -0.85 -22.54
N GLU A 256 8.26 -1.25 -21.27
CA GLU A 256 8.79 -2.51 -20.82
C GLU A 256 7.74 -3.26 -20.00
N ILE A 257 7.37 -4.47 -20.44
CA ILE A 257 6.30 -5.26 -19.83
C ILE A 257 6.78 -6.68 -19.65
N SER A 258 6.54 -7.23 -18.47
CA SER A 258 6.69 -8.65 -18.18
C SER A 258 5.39 -9.19 -17.63
N MET A 259 4.94 -10.35 -18.11
CA MET A 259 3.67 -10.94 -17.68
C MET A 259 3.64 -12.46 -17.81
N HIS A 260 2.88 -13.10 -16.94
CA HIS A 260 2.43 -14.49 -17.07
C HIS A 260 1.09 -14.70 -16.35
N TYR A 261 0.57 -15.91 -16.39
CA TYR A 261 -0.65 -16.30 -15.69
C TYR A 261 -0.32 -17.33 -14.63
N ASN A 262 -0.94 -17.23 -13.47
CA ASN A 262 -0.82 -18.17 -12.37
C ASN A 262 -2.11 -18.98 -12.15
N SER A 263 -2.07 -19.95 -11.24
CA SER A 263 -3.24 -20.78 -10.89
C SER A 263 -4.34 -20.05 -10.09
N GLY A 264 -4.06 -18.85 -9.60
CA GLY A 264 -5.03 -18.02 -8.85
C GLY A 264 -6.10 -17.38 -9.72
N TYR A 265 -6.97 -16.60 -9.12
CA TYR A 265 -8.13 -15.97 -9.78
C TYR A 265 -8.04 -14.45 -9.86
N SER A 266 -7.19 -13.81 -9.07
CA SER A 266 -7.03 -12.36 -9.03
C SER A 266 -6.03 -11.86 -10.06
N GLU A 267 -6.32 -10.69 -10.64
CA GLU A 267 -5.37 -9.92 -11.43
C GLU A 267 -4.38 -9.22 -10.50
N ASN A 268 -3.09 -9.31 -10.79
CA ASN A 268 -2.02 -8.60 -10.08
C ASN A 268 -1.15 -7.84 -11.09
N VAL A 269 -1.55 -6.63 -11.44
CA VAL A 269 -0.82 -5.78 -12.38
C VAL A 269 -0.19 -4.61 -11.64
N ARG A 270 1.14 -4.51 -11.71
CA ARG A 270 1.93 -3.42 -11.14
C ARG A 270 2.34 -2.47 -12.25
N THR A 271 2.17 -1.18 -12.02
CA THR A 271 2.44 -0.16 -13.04
C THR A 271 3.36 0.93 -12.53
N PHE A 272 4.35 1.27 -13.35
CA PHE A 272 5.38 2.24 -13.03
C PHE A 272 5.60 3.19 -14.21
N VAL A 273 5.83 4.45 -13.88
CA VAL A 273 6.22 5.48 -14.85
C VAL A 273 7.41 6.24 -14.28
N ASN A 274 8.56 6.16 -14.98
CA ASN A 274 9.83 6.72 -14.50
C ASN A 274 10.14 6.24 -13.06
N ASP A 275 9.97 4.94 -12.84
CA ASP A 275 10.15 4.22 -11.57
C ASP A 275 9.18 4.63 -10.43
N ILE A 276 8.23 5.51 -10.70
CA ILE A 276 7.18 5.89 -9.76
C ILE A 276 6.02 4.90 -9.87
N ASN A 277 5.60 4.34 -8.74
CA ASN A 277 4.47 3.41 -8.68
C ASN A 277 3.14 4.16 -8.90
N THR A 278 2.48 3.89 -10.03
CA THR A 278 1.18 4.45 -10.37
C THR A 278 0.05 3.54 -9.87
N ARG A 279 -0.23 3.61 -8.56
CA ARG A 279 -1.18 2.70 -7.88
C ARG A 279 -2.60 2.75 -8.45
N ASP A 280 -3.05 3.92 -8.87
CA ASP A 280 -4.34 4.13 -9.51
C ASP A 280 -4.31 3.88 -11.02
N GLY A 281 -3.18 3.36 -11.53
CA GLY A 281 -2.98 3.05 -12.94
C GLY A 281 -2.87 4.30 -13.81
N GLY A 282 -3.72 4.39 -14.82
CA GLY A 282 -3.74 5.48 -15.80
C GLY A 282 -3.73 4.95 -17.23
N THR A 283 -3.41 5.83 -18.17
CA THR A 283 -3.51 5.58 -19.62
C THR A 283 -2.68 4.39 -20.10
N HIS A 284 -1.50 4.14 -19.52
CA HIS A 284 -0.65 2.98 -19.84
C HIS A 284 -1.32 1.65 -19.43
N LEU A 285 -1.96 1.58 -18.26
CA LEU A 285 -2.71 0.41 -17.81
C LEU A 285 -3.95 0.19 -18.67
N GLU A 286 -4.66 1.27 -19.04
CA GLU A 286 -5.81 1.19 -19.94
C GLU A 286 -5.42 0.66 -21.33
N GLY A 287 -4.29 1.13 -21.88
CA GLY A 287 -3.73 0.65 -23.13
C GLY A 287 -3.40 -0.85 -23.08
N PHE A 288 -2.71 -1.27 -22.03
CA PHE A 288 -2.37 -2.68 -21.79
C PHE A 288 -3.62 -3.56 -21.70
N ARG A 289 -4.60 -3.18 -20.86
CA ARG A 289 -5.85 -3.94 -20.71
C ARG A 289 -6.65 -4.05 -22.01
N SER A 290 -6.71 -2.95 -22.77
CA SER A 290 -7.36 -2.92 -24.08
C SER A 290 -6.69 -3.90 -25.05
N ALA A 291 -5.37 -3.89 -25.11
CA ALA A 291 -4.59 -4.74 -26.01
C ALA A 291 -4.71 -6.23 -25.65
N VAL A 292 -4.53 -6.59 -24.37
CA VAL A 292 -4.68 -7.99 -23.90
C VAL A 292 -6.07 -8.52 -24.25
N ARG A 293 -7.11 -7.73 -23.94
CA ARG A 293 -8.48 -8.10 -24.29
C ARG A 293 -8.68 -8.29 -25.79
N PHE A 294 -8.13 -7.40 -26.60
CA PHE A 294 -8.26 -7.47 -28.06
C PHE A 294 -7.58 -8.72 -28.61
N VAL A 295 -6.32 -8.95 -28.25
CA VAL A 295 -5.51 -10.06 -28.78
C VAL A 295 -6.11 -11.41 -28.40
N LEU A 296 -6.43 -11.62 -27.13
CA LEU A 296 -6.97 -12.89 -26.66
C LEU A 296 -8.36 -13.18 -27.27
N ASN A 297 -9.24 -12.17 -27.39
CA ASN A 297 -10.51 -12.34 -28.07
C ASN A 297 -10.35 -12.63 -29.55
N LYS A 298 -9.40 -11.99 -30.28
CA LYS A 298 -9.08 -12.30 -31.67
C LYS A 298 -8.75 -13.78 -31.84
N PHE A 299 -7.88 -14.33 -31.01
CA PHE A 299 -7.51 -15.75 -31.07
C PHE A 299 -8.64 -16.67 -30.59
N PHE A 300 -9.43 -16.29 -29.61
CA PHE A 300 -10.61 -17.04 -29.19
C PHE A 300 -11.63 -17.15 -30.33
N GLU A 301 -11.95 -16.04 -30.99
CA GLU A 301 -12.90 -16.00 -32.12
C GLU A 301 -12.42 -16.82 -33.33
N ALA A 302 -11.11 -16.91 -33.54
CA ALA A 302 -10.53 -17.74 -34.60
C ALA A 302 -10.51 -19.24 -34.25
N ASN A 303 -10.71 -19.63 -33.00
CA ASN A 303 -10.61 -21.04 -32.57
C ASN A 303 -11.99 -21.70 -32.40
N GLU A 304 -12.48 -22.33 -33.45
CA GLU A 304 -13.79 -22.99 -33.46
C GLU A 304 -13.97 -24.10 -32.40
N LYS A 305 -12.87 -24.76 -31.96
CA LYS A 305 -12.93 -25.76 -30.89
C LYS A 305 -13.19 -25.15 -29.52
N LEU A 306 -12.52 -24.04 -29.25
CA LEU A 306 -12.67 -23.33 -27.96
C LEU A 306 -14.02 -22.61 -27.89
N LYS A 307 -14.49 -22.02 -28.97
CA LYS A 307 -15.80 -21.35 -29.06
C LYS A 307 -16.98 -22.28 -28.71
N LYS A 308 -16.91 -23.56 -29.07
CA LYS A 308 -17.96 -24.54 -28.73
C LYS A 308 -18.12 -24.75 -27.22
N ASN A 309 -17.14 -24.35 -26.40
CA ASN A 309 -17.19 -24.48 -24.97
C ASN A 309 -17.91 -23.32 -24.27
N LEU A 310 -18.34 -22.30 -25.02
CA LEU A 310 -19.11 -21.15 -24.50
C LEU A 310 -20.40 -21.00 -25.34
N ASP A 311 -21.49 -20.51 -24.70
CA ASP A 311 -22.74 -20.25 -25.41
C ASP A 311 -22.52 -19.21 -26.54
N LYS A 312 -23.16 -19.37 -27.69
CA LYS A 312 -22.91 -18.55 -28.91
C LYS A 312 -23.11 -17.04 -28.71
N GLU A 313 -23.92 -16.64 -27.73
CA GLU A 313 -24.23 -15.25 -27.43
C GLU A 313 -23.29 -14.63 -26.39
N GLU A 314 -22.46 -15.43 -25.73
CA GLU A 314 -21.56 -14.99 -24.67
C GLU A 314 -20.15 -14.72 -25.21
N LYS A 315 -19.56 -13.60 -24.71
CA LYS A 315 -18.19 -13.17 -25.04
C LYS A 315 -17.32 -13.23 -23.81
N LEU A 316 -16.02 -13.43 -24.02
CA LEU A 316 -15.04 -13.30 -22.95
C LEU A 316 -14.89 -11.81 -22.58
N THR A 317 -15.08 -11.51 -21.32
CA THR A 317 -14.84 -10.17 -20.77
C THR A 317 -13.36 -10.01 -20.42
N TYR A 318 -12.91 -8.79 -20.11
CA TYR A 318 -11.55 -8.58 -19.64
C TYR A 318 -11.29 -9.35 -18.33
N GLU A 319 -12.28 -9.40 -17.47
CA GLU A 319 -12.23 -10.12 -16.19
C GLU A 319 -11.95 -11.61 -16.36
N ASP A 320 -12.62 -12.24 -17.33
CA ASP A 320 -12.40 -13.65 -17.64
C ASP A 320 -10.96 -13.86 -18.16
N LEU A 321 -10.46 -12.89 -18.95
CA LEU A 321 -9.16 -12.94 -19.59
C LEU A 321 -8.00 -12.55 -18.66
N SER A 322 -8.27 -11.81 -17.57
CA SER A 322 -7.26 -11.37 -16.60
C SER A 322 -7.20 -12.23 -15.33
N SER A 323 -8.01 -13.29 -15.26
CA SER A 323 -7.99 -14.20 -14.11
C SER A 323 -6.62 -14.87 -13.96
N GLY A 324 -5.95 -14.60 -12.84
CA GLY A 324 -4.59 -15.06 -12.54
C GLY A 324 -3.49 -14.39 -13.37
N LEU A 325 -3.78 -13.27 -14.04
CA LEU A 325 -2.77 -12.48 -14.73
C LEU A 325 -1.89 -11.75 -13.70
N THR A 326 -0.59 -12.00 -13.79
CA THR A 326 0.43 -11.19 -13.11
C THR A 326 1.24 -10.45 -14.15
N ALA A 327 1.36 -9.13 -14.03
CA ALA A 327 2.15 -8.30 -14.93
C ALA A 327 2.83 -7.14 -14.22
N VAL A 328 4.01 -6.78 -14.70
CA VAL A 328 4.72 -5.55 -14.34
C VAL A 328 4.87 -4.71 -15.61
N ILE A 329 4.39 -3.49 -15.56
CA ILE A 329 4.46 -2.50 -16.64
C ILE A 329 5.35 -1.36 -16.19
N SER A 330 6.52 -1.22 -16.80
CA SER A 330 7.46 -0.13 -16.56
C SER A 330 7.54 0.77 -17.80
N MET A 331 7.23 2.02 -17.62
CA MET A 331 7.25 3.02 -18.68
C MET A 331 8.32 4.06 -18.40
N LYS A 332 9.06 4.47 -19.45
CA LYS A 332 9.92 5.66 -19.38
C LYS A 332 9.34 6.69 -20.33
N VAL A 333 8.79 7.76 -19.76
CA VAL A 333 8.08 8.84 -20.44
C VAL A 333 8.83 10.12 -20.23
N PRO A 334 9.24 10.86 -21.29
CA PRO A 334 10.01 12.09 -21.14
C PRO A 334 9.27 13.20 -20.37
N GLU A 335 7.98 13.36 -20.63
CA GLU A 335 7.12 14.39 -19.99
C GLU A 335 5.84 13.73 -19.45
N PRO A 336 5.91 13.03 -18.29
CA PRO A 336 4.74 12.39 -17.74
C PRO A 336 3.81 13.41 -17.05
N GLU A 337 2.53 13.34 -17.37
CA GLU A 337 1.46 14.11 -16.74
C GLU A 337 0.73 13.21 -15.73
N PHE A 338 0.78 13.57 -14.45
CA PHE A 338 0.10 12.83 -13.40
C PHE A 338 -1.13 13.56 -12.90
N GLU A 339 -2.16 12.79 -12.51
CA GLU A 339 -3.28 13.32 -11.75
C GLU A 339 -2.84 13.54 -10.29
N GLY A 340 -2.51 14.78 -9.92
CA GLY A 340 -2.14 15.18 -8.57
C GLY A 340 -0.66 15.03 -8.20
N GLN A 341 -0.30 15.59 -7.05
CA GLN A 341 1.09 15.65 -6.55
C GLN A 341 1.64 14.29 -6.12
N THR A 342 0.81 13.37 -5.71
CA THR A 342 1.20 12.01 -5.28
C THR A 342 1.62 11.09 -6.45
N LYS A 343 1.40 11.54 -7.69
CA LYS A 343 1.80 10.85 -8.94
C LYS A 343 1.23 9.43 -9.08
N GLU A 344 0.09 9.16 -8.47
CA GLU A 344 -0.49 7.80 -8.40
C GLU A 344 -1.19 7.36 -9.69
N LYS A 345 -1.50 8.29 -10.63
CA LYS A 345 -2.18 8.00 -11.88
C LYS A 345 -1.61 8.80 -13.05
N LEU A 346 -1.29 8.10 -14.16
CA LEU A 346 -0.80 8.74 -15.38
C LEU A 346 -1.95 9.25 -16.26
N GLY A 347 -1.83 10.50 -16.73
CA GLY A 347 -2.83 11.19 -17.56
C GLY A 347 -2.54 11.26 -19.06
N ASN A 348 -1.28 11.08 -19.48
CA ASN A 348 -0.85 11.21 -20.91
C ASN A 348 -1.70 10.36 -21.87
N THR A 349 -2.51 10.97 -22.70
CA THR A 349 -3.45 10.27 -23.59
C THR A 349 -2.74 9.47 -24.71
N GLU A 350 -1.62 9.98 -25.23
CA GLU A 350 -0.79 9.34 -26.27
C GLU A 350 -0.22 8.02 -25.78
N VAL A 351 0.18 7.91 -24.51
CA VAL A 351 0.75 6.70 -23.92
C VAL A 351 -0.22 5.52 -24.02
N ARG A 352 -1.52 5.76 -23.88
CA ARG A 352 -2.53 4.72 -24.05
C ARG A 352 -2.44 4.07 -25.43
N THR A 353 -2.34 4.90 -26.47
CA THR A 353 -2.28 4.42 -27.86
C THR A 353 -0.98 3.68 -28.14
N ILE A 354 0.14 4.20 -27.64
CA ILE A 354 1.47 3.60 -27.79
C ILE A 354 1.49 2.19 -27.17
N VAL A 355 1.07 2.07 -25.92
CA VAL A 355 1.04 0.79 -25.20
C VAL A 355 0.07 -0.19 -25.88
N ASP A 356 -1.14 0.26 -26.24
CA ASP A 356 -2.14 -0.60 -26.92
C ASP A 356 -1.59 -1.18 -28.22
N GLN A 357 -0.89 -0.39 -29.04
CA GLN A 357 -0.30 -0.85 -30.28
C GLN A 357 0.86 -1.82 -30.06
N ILE A 358 1.83 -1.46 -29.19
CA ILE A 358 2.99 -2.30 -28.89
C ILE A 358 2.54 -3.67 -28.36
N VAL A 359 1.64 -3.67 -27.39
CA VAL A 359 1.17 -4.92 -26.77
C VAL A 359 0.38 -5.77 -27.75
N LYS A 360 -0.48 -5.19 -28.60
CA LYS A 360 -1.20 -5.92 -29.65
C LYS A 360 -0.25 -6.61 -30.62
N GLU A 361 0.74 -5.87 -31.07
CA GLU A 361 1.73 -6.38 -32.03
C GLU A 361 2.54 -7.55 -31.42
N LYS A 362 3.19 -7.30 -30.28
CA LYS A 362 4.09 -8.27 -29.64
C LYS A 362 3.36 -9.51 -29.11
N LEU A 363 2.20 -9.34 -28.47
CA LEU A 363 1.42 -10.49 -27.99
C LEU A 363 0.84 -11.32 -29.15
N THR A 364 0.45 -10.70 -30.28
CA THR A 364 0.00 -11.44 -31.42
C THR A 364 1.12 -12.35 -31.93
N ILE A 365 2.33 -11.80 -32.15
CA ILE A 365 3.50 -12.58 -32.60
C ILE A 365 3.84 -13.68 -31.58
N TYR A 366 3.85 -13.35 -30.30
CA TYR A 366 4.16 -14.32 -29.24
C TYR A 366 3.19 -15.51 -29.25
N PHE A 367 1.89 -15.26 -29.34
CA PHE A 367 0.89 -16.32 -29.29
C PHE A 367 0.81 -17.13 -30.58
N GLU A 368 1.16 -16.57 -31.76
CA GLU A 368 1.34 -17.32 -32.99
C GLU A 368 2.50 -18.32 -32.87
N GLN A 369 3.56 -17.94 -32.15
CA GLN A 369 4.72 -18.81 -31.90
C GLN A 369 4.52 -19.80 -30.75
N ASN A 370 3.61 -19.50 -29.83
CA ASN A 370 3.37 -20.27 -28.59
C ASN A 370 1.90 -20.70 -28.44
N PRO A 371 1.35 -21.51 -29.35
CA PRO A 371 -0.06 -21.87 -29.36
C PRO A 371 -0.50 -22.68 -28.13
N ALA A 372 0.39 -23.43 -27.49
CA ALA A 372 0.08 -24.20 -26.29
C ALA A 372 -0.15 -23.27 -25.07
N THR A 373 0.66 -22.21 -24.93
CA THR A 373 0.48 -21.16 -23.90
C THR A 373 -0.86 -20.45 -24.10
N LEU A 374 -1.15 -20.04 -25.35
CA LEU A 374 -2.42 -19.41 -25.69
C LEU A 374 -3.62 -20.29 -25.35
N GLU A 375 -3.56 -21.57 -25.70
CA GLU A 375 -4.64 -22.53 -25.42
C GLU A 375 -4.88 -22.70 -23.92
N ALA A 376 -3.81 -22.75 -23.11
CA ALA A 376 -3.91 -22.86 -21.66
C ALA A 376 -4.59 -21.61 -21.06
N ILE A 377 -4.19 -20.41 -21.49
CA ILE A 377 -4.77 -19.13 -21.04
C ILE A 377 -6.25 -19.05 -21.44
N LEU A 378 -6.59 -19.37 -22.72
CA LEU A 378 -7.97 -19.30 -23.20
C LEU A 378 -8.87 -20.35 -22.51
N LYS A 379 -8.38 -21.56 -22.22
CA LYS A 379 -9.15 -22.55 -21.45
C LYS A 379 -9.51 -22.02 -20.07
N LYS A 380 -8.54 -21.42 -19.37
CA LYS A 380 -8.78 -20.80 -18.07
C LYS A 380 -9.83 -19.69 -18.17
N ALA A 381 -9.69 -18.79 -19.15
CA ALA A 381 -10.64 -17.71 -19.39
C ALA A 381 -12.07 -18.22 -19.70
N ILE A 382 -12.20 -19.31 -20.45
CA ILE A 382 -13.50 -19.95 -20.72
C ILE A 382 -14.12 -20.52 -19.44
N ASP A 383 -13.32 -21.14 -18.58
CA ASP A 383 -13.80 -21.69 -17.32
C ASP A 383 -14.27 -20.56 -16.38
N GLU A 384 -13.59 -19.42 -16.38
CA GLU A 384 -14.03 -18.21 -15.67
C GLU A 384 -15.33 -17.64 -16.23
N ALA A 385 -15.43 -17.53 -17.56
CA ALA A 385 -16.65 -17.08 -18.23
C ALA A 385 -17.86 -17.98 -17.89
N LYS A 386 -17.67 -19.30 -17.88
CA LYS A 386 -18.73 -20.25 -17.47
C LYS A 386 -19.16 -20.02 -16.03
N ALA A 387 -18.21 -19.83 -15.11
CA ALA A 387 -18.50 -19.56 -13.72
C ALA A 387 -19.28 -18.24 -13.56
N ARG A 388 -18.84 -17.16 -14.22
CA ARG A 388 -19.52 -15.85 -14.26
C ARG A 388 -20.96 -15.96 -14.81
N ILE A 389 -21.14 -16.68 -15.90
CA ILE A 389 -22.48 -16.89 -16.51
C ILE A 389 -23.38 -17.68 -15.56
N ALA A 390 -22.87 -18.74 -14.94
CA ALA A 390 -23.62 -19.52 -13.96
C ALA A 390 -24.06 -18.67 -12.74
N ALA A 391 -23.14 -17.86 -12.22
CA ALA A 391 -23.45 -16.93 -11.13
C ALA A 391 -24.50 -15.89 -11.53
N ARG A 392 -24.40 -15.31 -12.73
CA ARG A 392 -25.39 -14.37 -13.26
C ARG A 392 -26.78 -15.03 -13.38
N LYS A 393 -26.87 -16.23 -13.96
CA LYS A 393 -28.11 -17.00 -14.07
C LYS A 393 -28.71 -17.29 -12.69
N ALA A 394 -27.89 -17.65 -11.71
CA ALA A 394 -28.32 -17.86 -10.32
C ALA A 394 -28.87 -16.58 -9.69
N LYS A 395 -28.17 -15.44 -9.87
CA LYS A 395 -28.58 -14.11 -9.39
C LYS A 395 -29.91 -13.66 -10.02
N ASP A 396 -30.06 -13.85 -11.33
CA ASP A 396 -31.29 -13.49 -12.04
C ASP A 396 -32.48 -14.38 -11.59
N ASN A 397 -32.23 -15.65 -11.31
CA ASN A 397 -33.24 -16.55 -10.73
C ASN A 397 -33.61 -16.17 -9.29
N MET A 398 -32.65 -15.76 -8.47
CA MET A 398 -32.93 -15.21 -7.15
C MET A 398 -33.68 -13.88 -7.25
N ARG A 399 -33.27 -12.94 -8.12
CA ARG A 399 -34.01 -11.69 -8.34
C ARG A 399 -35.46 -11.92 -8.75
N LYS A 400 -35.77 -12.91 -9.59
CA LYS A 400 -37.15 -13.27 -9.94
C LYS A 400 -37.93 -13.81 -8.74
N LYS A 401 -37.25 -14.50 -7.80
CA LYS A 401 -37.88 -14.95 -6.54
C LYS A 401 -38.02 -13.81 -5.53
N THR A 402 -37.09 -12.84 -5.50
CA THR A 402 -37.02 -11.76 -4.49
C THR A 402 -37.76 -10.50 -4.93
N MET A 403 -38.27 -10.39 -6.18
CA MET A 403 -39.17 -9.30 -6.59
C MET A 403 -40.51 -9.35 -5.88
N SER A 404 -40.84 -10.43 -5.15
CA SER A 404 -42.02 -10.48 -4.25
C SER A 404 -41.72 -9.98 -2.82
N ASP A 405 -40.47 -10.02 -2.36
CA ASP A 405 -40.08 -9.57 -1.02
C ASP A 405 -38.95 -8.53 -1.14
N GLY A 406 -39.22 -7.29 -0.81
CA GLY A 406 -38.31 -6.15 -0.96
C GLY A 406 -36.92 -6.40 -0.34
N PHE A 407 -35.89 -5.81 -0.93
CA PHE A 407 -34.51 -5.81 -0.44
C PHE A 407 -34.45 -5.28 1.01
N GLY A 408 -34.64 -6.17 1.99
CA GLY A 408 -34.47 -5.89 3.42
C GLY A 408 -32.98 -5.96 3.80
N LEU A 409 -32.59 -5.17 4.79
CA LEU A 409 -31.32 -5.33 5.48
C LEU A 409 -31.21 -6.76 6.06
N PRO A 410 -30.01 -7.31 6.21
CA PRO A 410 -29.85 -8.66 6.75
C PRO A 410 -30.60 -8.83 8.09
N GLU A 411 -31.31 -9.92 8.24
CA GLU A 411 -32.14 -10.19 9.43
C GLU A 411 -31.36 -10.08 10.74
N LYS A 412 -30.10 -10.48 10.71
CA LYS A 412 -29.20 -10.41 11.87
C LYS A 412 -28.61 -9.02 12.14
N LEU A 413 -28.71 -8.07 11.21
CA LEU A 413 -28.25 -6.70 11.43
C LEU A 413 -29.13 -5.97 12.43
N SER A 414 -28.57 -5.57 13.54
CA SER A 414 -29.21 -4.60 14.43
C SER A 414 -28.76 -3.19 14.03
N ASP A 415 -29.49 -2.58 13.08
CA ASP A 415 -29.12 -1.28 12.50
C ASP A 415 -29.24 -0.12 13.50
N CYS A 416 -28.57 1.01 13.21
CA CYS A 416 -28.72 2.27 13.94
C CYS A 416 -29.81 3.14 13.31
N SER A 417 -30.35 4.08 14.10
CA SER A 417 -31.43 4.95 13.64
C SER A 417 -30.95 6.16 12.83
N MET A 418 -29.71 6.59 13.03
CA MET A 418 -29.07 7.69 12.30
C MET A 418 -28.85 7.30 10.83
N LYS A 419 -28.97 8.29 9.92
CA LYS A 419 -28.78 8.09 8.48
C LYS A 419 -27.56 8.82 7.90
N ASN A 420 -26.88 9.64 8.72
CA ASN A 420 -25.61 10.26 8.30
C ASN A 420 -24.45 9.27 8.46
N PRO A 421 -23.82 8.77 7.37
CA PRO A 421 -22.75 7.77 7.44
C PRO A 421 -21.54 8.19 8.28
N GLU A 422 -21.20 9.47 8.31
CA GLU A 422 -20.06 10.02 9.06
C GLU A 422 -20.21 9.82 10.58
N LEU A 423 -21.45 9.80 11.05
CA LEU A 423 -21.80 9.62 12.47
C LEU A 423 -22.15 8.18 12.81
N CYS A 424 -22.27 7.31 11.80
CA CYS A 424 -22.67 5.92 11.96
C CYS A 424 -21.48 4.98 11.95
N GLU A 425 -21.55 3.97 12.78
CA GLU A 425 -20.55 2.91 12.86
C GLU A 425 -21.20 1.54 12.93
N VAL A 426 -20.56 0.53 12.34
CA VAL A 426 -21.01 -0.86 12.41
C VAL A 426 -19.92 -1.71 13.08
N TYR A 427 -20.34 -2.47 14.09
CA TYR A 427 -19.53 -3.51 14.71
C TYR A 427 -19.83 -4.84 14.05
N ILE A 428 -18.83 -5.42 13.44
CA ILE A 428 -18.84 -6.81 12.95
C ILE A 428 -18.31 -7.68 14.08
N VAL A 429 -19.20 -8.46 14.69
CA VAL A 429 -18.94 -9.14 15.97
C VAL A 429 -18.86 -10.64 15.76
N GLU A 430 -17.90 -11.30 16.41
CA GLU A 430 -17.77 -12.75 16.41
C GLU A 430 -18.86 -13.41 17.23
N GLY A 431 -19.72 -14.18 16.56
CA GLY A 431 -20.74 -15.03 17.19
C GLY A 431 -21.96 -14.28 17.73
N ASP A 432 -23.02 -15.06 17.96
CA ASP A 432 -24.31 -14.56 18.44
C ASP A 432 -24.25 -14.14 19.94
N SER A 433 -23.37 -14.77 20.74
CA SER A 433 -23.23 -14.46 22.17
C SER A 433 -22.68 -13.04 22.39
N ALA A 434 -21.51 -12.76 21.81
CA ALA A 434 -20.91 -11.44 21.87
C ALA A 434 -21.78 -10.38 21.16
N GLY A 435 -22.43 -10.77 20.03
CA GLY A 435 -23.43 -9.94 19.35
C GLY A 435 -24.61 -9.56 20.22
N GLY A 436 -25.07 -10.46 21.08
CA GLY A 436 -26.13 -10.22 22.06
C GLY A 436 -25.74 -9.21 23.14
N SER A 437 -24.53 -9.33 23.69
CA SER A 437 -23.98 -8.37 24.64
C SER A 437 -23.75 -6.99 24.01
N ALA A 438 -23.17 -6.95 22.81
CA ALA A 438 -22.96 -5.71 22.05
C ALA A 438 -24.28 -4.99 21.73
N LYS A 439 -25.31 -5.74 21.34
CA LYS A 439 -26.65 -5.17 21.07
C LYS A 439 -27.28 -4.54 22.30
N LYS A 440 -27.05 -5.10 23.50
CA LYS A 440 -27.53 -4.53 24.77
C LYS A 440 -26.73 -3.31 25.20
N GLY A 441 -25.42 -3.30 24.92
CA GLY A 441 -24.52 -2.23 25.36
C GLY A 441 -24.45 -1.02 24.43
N ARG A 442 -24.79 -1.16 23.13
CA ARG A 442 -24.59 -0.14 22.10
C ARG A 442 -25.43 1.15 22.30
N ASP A 443 -24.98 2.23 21.67
CA ASP A 443 -25.86 3.36 21.36
C ASP A 443 -26.70 3.04 20.10
N PRO A 444 -28.00 2.76 20.23
CA PRO A 444 -28.88 2.44 19.08
C PRO A 444 -29.00 3.57 18.06
N LYS A 445 -28.58 4.79 18.40
CA LYS A 445 -28.66 5.94 17.52
C LYS A 445 -27.59 5.91 16.44
N THR A 446 -26.36 5.56 16.80
CA THR A 446 -25.20 5.68 15.92
C THR A 446 -24.50 4.35 15.66
N GLN A 447 -24.74 3.33 16.50
CA GLN A 447 -24.01 2.06 16.43
C GLN A 447 -24.91 0.93 15.92
N ALA A 448 -24.48 0.27 14.85
CA ALA A 448 -25.09 -0.95 14.32
C ALA A 448 -24.25 -2.18 14.74
N ILE A 449 -24.92 -3.32 14.91
CA ILE A 449 -24.27 -4.60 15.26
C ILE A 449 -24.63 -5.64 14.21
N LEU A 450 -23.60 -6.27 13.64
CA LEU A 450 -23.70 -7.40 12.72
C LEU A 450 -22.95 -8.60 13.32
N PRO A 451 -23.63 -9.55 13.94
CA PRO A 451 -22.99 -10.78 14.39
C PRO A 451 -22.69 -11.69 13.20
N LEU A 452 -21.46 -12.24 13.18
CA LEU A 452 -21.05 -13.26 12.24
C LEU A 452 -21.33 -14.65 12.81
N TRP A 453 -21.52 -15.65 11.96
CA TRP A 453 -21.75 -17.03 12.39
C TRP A 453 -20.93 -18.03 11.58
N GLY A 454 -20.32 -18.96 12.30
CA GLY A 454 -19.50 -20.04 11.73
C GLY A 454 -18.23 -19.53 11.05
N LYS A 455 -17.50 -20.43 10.40
CA LYS A 455 -16.24 -20.09 9.71
C LYS A 455 -16.51 -19.20 8.50
N MET A 456 -15.81 -18.08 8.46
CA MET A 456 -15.83 -17.17 7.32
C MET A 456 -15.10 -17.79 6.12
N LEU A 457 -15.55 -17.44 4.92
CA LEU A 457 -14.93 -17.87 3.68
C LEU A 457 -13.59 -17.16 3.48
N ASN A 458 -12.51 -17.92 3.32
CA ASN A 458 -11.24 -17.37 2.87
C ASN A 458 -11.33 -17.03 1.38
N VAL A 459 -11.40 -15.72 1.08
CA VAL A 459 -11.62 -15.21 -0.28
C VAL A 459 -10.39 -15.33 -1.18
N GLU A 460 -9.21 -15.53 -0.60
CA GLU A 460 -7.97 -15.74 -1.36
C GLU A 460 -7.97 -17.07 -2.14
N LYS A 461 -8.70 -18.06 -1.64
CA LYS A 461 -8.75 -19.43 -2.18
C LYS A 461 -9.94 -19.69 -3.10
N VAL A 462 -10.77 -18.70 -3.37
CA VAL A 462 -12.02 -18.93 -4.10
C VAL A 462 -12.25 -17.88 -5.16
N ARG A 463 -13.02 -18.25 -6.16
CA ARG A 463 -13.43 -17.35 -7.24
C ARG A 463 -14.37 -16.25 -6.72
N PRO A 464 -14.33 -15.04 -7.33
CA PRO A 464 -15.18 -13.90 -6.94
C PRO A 464 -16.67 -14.24 -6.87
N GLU A 465 -17.17 -15.11 -7.74
CA GLU A 465 -18.58 -15.53 -7.75
C GLU A 465 -18.98 -16.30 -6.49
N LYS A 466 -18.07 -17.11 -5.93
CA LYS A 466 -18.30 -17.81 -4.65
C LYS A 466 -18.33 -16.84 -3.47
N VAL A 467 -17.57 -15.77 -3.54
CA VAL A 467 -17.58 -14.71 -2.52
C VAL A 467 -18.94 -14.01 -2.51
N MET A 468 -19.45 -13.66 -3.69
CA MET A 468 -20.74 -12.96 -3.86
C MET A 468 -21.94 -13.77 -3.38
N ASN A 469 -21.90 -15.09 -3.58
CA ASN A 469 -22.98 -16.00 -3.21
C ASN A 469 -22.76 -16.68 -1.84
N ASN A 470 -21.82 -16.17 -1.05
CA ASN A 470 -21.52 -16.76 0.26
C ASN A 470 -22.47 -16.19 1.31
N ASP A 471 -23.22 -17.09 1.99
CA ASP A 471 -24.23 -16.79 3.00
C ASP A 471 -23.70 -15.99 4.21
N LYS A 472 -22.37 -15.94 4.42
CA LYS A 472 -21.70 -15.25 5.52
C LYS A 472 -21.12 -13.90 5.12
N LEU A 473 -20.69 -13.74 3.87
CA LEU A 473 -20.17 -12.48 3.34
C LEU A 473 -21.27 -11.59 2.78
N GLU A 474 -22.34 -12.18 2.23
CA GLU A 474 -23.50 -11.42 1.73
C GLU A 474 -24.08 -10.46 2.77
N PRO A 475 -24.30 -10.85 4.06
CA PRO A 475 -24.78 -9.90 5.07
C PRO A 475 -23.82 -8.76 5.35
N VAL A 476 -22.49 -8.99 5.26
CA VAL A 476 -21.50 -7.91 5.39
C VAL A 476 -21.63 -6.93 4.23
N ILE A 477 -21.68 -7.43 2.99
CA ILE A 477 -21.83 -6.61 1.77
C ILE A 477 -23.13 -5.80 1.81
N ALA A 478 -24.25 -6.46 2.14
CA ALA A 478 -25.57 -5.84 2.21
C ALA A 478 -25.66 -4.79 3.32
N SER A 479 -25.06 -5.04 4.49
CA SER A 479 -25.03 -4.09 5.61
C SER A 479 -24.27 -2.82 5.25
N LEU A 480 -23.14 -2.93 4.56
CA LEU A 480 -22.31 -1.79 4.15
C LEU A 480 -23.01 -0.95 3.05
N GLY A 481 -23.80 -1.57 2.18
CA GLY A 481 -24.59 -0.88 1.16
C GLY A 481 -23.80 -0.26 0.02
N ALA A 482 -22.50 -0.44 -0.01
CA ALA A 482 -21.56 0.20 -0.95
C ALA A 482 -21.25 -0.65 -2.20
N GLY A 483 -21.83 -1.84 -2.32
CA GLY A 483 -21.45 -2.80 -3.37
C GLY A 483 -20.18 -3.57 -3.03
N PHE A 484 -19.54 -4.19 -4.03
CA PHE A 484 -18.47 -5.14 -3.86
C PHE A 484 -17.65 -5.26 -5.15
N GLY A 485 -16.33 -5.41 -5.04
CA GLY A 485 -15.42 -5.52 -6.17
C GLY A 485 -15.52 -4.31 -7.10
N LYS A 486 -15.85 -4.54 -8.37
CA LYS A 486 -15.99 -3.46 -9.36
C LYS A 486 -17.23 -2.59 -9.19
N ASP A 487 -18.28 -3.14 -8.55
CA ASP A 487 -19.50 -2.40 -8.25
C ASP A 487 -19.37 -1.60 -6.94
N PHE A 488 -18.20 -1.65 -6.28
CA PHE A 488 -17.96 -0.94 -5.04
C PHE A 488 -17.96 0.58 -5.28
N ASN A 489 -18.82 1.27 -4.54
CA ASN A 489 -18.91 2.73 -4.54
C ASN A 489 -18.87 3.26 -3.12
N ILE A 490 -17.79 3.95 -2.76
CA ILE A 490 -17.55 4.50 -1.43
C ILE A 490 -18.62 5.51 -1.01
N ASP A 491 -19.19 6.29 -1.95
CA ASP A 491 -20.21 7.32 -1.68
C ASP A 491 -21.54 6.73 -1.20
N LYS A 492 -21.75 5.42 -1.43
CA LYS A 492 -22.94 4.69 -0.96
C LYS A 492 -22.74 4.00 0.38
N LEU A 493 -21.56 4.17 0.99
CA LEU A 493 -21.24 3.53 2.26
C LEU A 493 -22.18 4.04 3.37
N ARG A 494 -22.73 3.11 4.14
CA ARG A 494 -23.68 3.44 5.22
C ARG A 494 -23.03 3.79 6.55
N TYR A 495 -21.77 3.39 6.75
CA TYR A 495 -21.03 3.58 8.00
C TYR A 495 -19.59 3.99 7.69
N HIS A 496 -19.16 5.16 8.18
CA HIS A 496 -17.77 5.60 8.02
C HIS A 496 -16.82 5.01 9.08
N LYS A 497 -17.33 4.14 9.97
CA LYS A 497 -16.49 3.30 10.82
C LYS A 497 -17.00 1.87 10.78
N ILE A 498 -16.15 0.98 10.33
CA ILE A 498 -16.37 -0.46 10.26
C ILE A 498 -15.42 -1.09 11.27
N ILE A 499 -15.97 -1.55 12.39
CA ILE A 499 -15.18 -1.99 13.54
C ILE A 499 -15.27 -3.50 13.63
N ILE A 500 -14.15 -4.18 13.43
CA ILE A 500 -14.04 -5.64 13.62
C ILE A 500 -13.83 -5.89 15.09
N MET A 501 -14.76 -6.59 15.73
CA MET A 501 -14.74 -6.91 17.14
C MET A 501 -14.79 -8.43 17.31
N ALA A 502 -13.64 -9.04 17.49
CA ALA A 502 -13.43 -10.48 17.64
C ALA A 502 -12.66 -10.78 18.91
N ASP A 503 -12.81 -11.99 19.41
CA ASP A 503 -12.17 -12.50 20.62
C ASP A 503 -10.63 -12.37 20.56
N ALA A 504 -9.97 -12.30 21.71
CA ALA A 504 -8.51 -12.17 21.80
C ALA A 504 -7.79 -13.54 21.68
N ASP A 505 -8.39 -14.51 21.01
CA ASP A 505 -7.88 -15.85 20.80
C ASP A 505 -7.47 -16.11 19.34
N VAL A 506 -7.09 -17.34 19.02
CA VAL A 506 -6.65 -17.76 17.69
C VAL A 506 -7.79 -17.72 16.65
N ASP A 507 -9.01 -18.04 17.06
CA ASP A 507 -10.19 -18.04 16.18
C ASP A 507 -10.58 -16.59 15.83
N GLY A 508 -10.61 -15.69 16.83
CA GLY A 508 -10.84 -14.26 16.61
C GLY A 508 -9.76 -13.62 15.75
N SER A 509 -8.50 -14.01 15.91
CA SER A 509 -7.40 -13.59 15.04
C SER A 509 -7.60 -14.08 13.60
N HIS A 510 -8.08 -15.30 13.42
CA HIS A 510 -8.42 -15.83 12.10
C HIS A 510 -9.58 -15.04 11.44
N ILE A 511 -10.65 -14.75 12.19
CA ILE A 511 -11.80 -13.97 11.68
C ILE A 511 -11.34 -12.56 11.26
N ARG A 512 -10.51 -11.89 12.09
CA ARG A 512 -9.91 -10.59 11.72
C ARG A 512 -9.15 -10.68 10.41
N THR A 513 -8.28 -11.68 10.27
CA THR A 513 -7.47 -11.87 9.07
C THR A 513 -8.32 -12.13 7.82
N VAL A 514 -9.35 -12.98 7.92
CA VAL A 514 -10.25 -13.27 6.78
C VAL A 514 -11.04 -12.02 6.35
N LEU A 515 -11.57 -11.25 7.29
CA LEU A 515 -12.28 -10.01 6.98
C LEU A 515 -11.35 -8.95 6.38
N LEU A 516 -10.13 -8.82 6.90
CA LEU A 516 -9.13 -7.90 6.33
C LEU A 516 -8.74 -8.33 4.91
N THR A 517 -8.56 -9.64 4.66
CA THR A 517 -8.33 -10.18 3.31
C THR A 517 -9.49 -9.81 2.38
N PHE A 518 -10.73 -9.98 2.84
CA PHE A 518 -11.92 -9.63 2.08
C PHE A 518 -11.97 -8.13 1.74
N PHE A 519 -11.77 -7.24 2.71
CA PHE A 519 -11.76 -5.80 2.47
C PHE A 519 -10.61 -5.38 1.57
N PHE A 520 -9.42 -5.93 1.78
CA PHE A 520 -8.25 -5.63 0.96
C PHE A 520 -8.45 -6.02 -0.52
N ARG A 521 -9.00 -7.23 -0.77
CA ARG A 521 -9.21 -7.75 -2.14
C ARG A 521 -10.38 -7.12 -2.88
N TYR A 522 -11.46 -6.79 -2.18
CA TYR A 522 -12.73 -6.42 -2.82
C TYR A 522 -13.24 -5.03 -2.49
N MET A 523 -12.71 -4.39 -1.45
CA MET A 523 -13.12 -3.05 -1.00
C MET A 523 -11.91 -2.23 -0.49
N PRO A 524 -10.76 -2.16 -1.22
CA PRO A 524 -9.51 -1.56 -0.72
C PRO A 524 -9.71 -0.11 -0.28
N LYS A 525 -10.56 0.65 -0.94
CA LYS A 525 -10.87 2.04 -0.59
C LYS A 525 -11.43 2.21 0.84
N LEU A 526 -12.00 1.16 1.46
CA LEU A 526 -12.40 1.23 2.87
C LEU A 526 -11.18 1.40 3.80
N ILE A 527 -10.10 0.70 3.49
CA ILE A 527 -8.87 0.77 4.29
C ILE A 527 -8.11 2.06 3.95
N GLU A 528 -7.99 2.39 2.67
CA GLU A 528 -7.31 3.60 2.19
C GLU A 528 -7.91 4.88 2.77
N ASN A 529 -9.24 4.94 2.93
CA ASN A 529 -9.94 6.07 3.54
C ASN A 529 -10.02 5.99 5.08
N GLY A 530 -9.39 4.98 5.70
CA GLY A 530 -9.35 4.86 7.17
C GLY A 530 -10.68 4.51 7.82
N TYR A 531 -11.57 3.80 7.12
CA TYR A 531 -12.90 3.42 7.63
C TYR A 531 -12.91 2.07 8.35
N VAL A 532 -11.82 1.31 8.30
CA VAL A 532 -11.72 -0.01 8.96
C VAL A 532 -10.92 0.09 10.24
N TYR A 533 -11.49 -0.46 11.32
CA TYR A 533 -10.90 -0.43 12.66
C TYR A 533 -10.93 -1.82 13.28
N LEU A 534 -9.97 -2.09 14.17
CA LEU A 534 -9.96 -3.22 15.08
C LEU A 534 -10.33 -2.72 16.48
N ALA A 535 -11.34 -3.32 17.08
CA ALA A 535 -11.65 -3.08 18.49
C ALA A 535 -10.56 -3.70 19.37
N MET A 536 -10.20 -3.00 20.44
CA MET A 536 -9.21 -3.45 21.43
C MET A 536 -9.91 -3.61 22.78
N PRO A 537 -10.59 -4.73 23.04
CA PRO A 537 -11.19 -4.99 24.35
C PRO A 537 -10.09 -5.22 25.40
N PRO A 538 -10.37 -5.02 26.71
CA PRO A 538 -9.42 -5.33 27.76
C PRO A 538 -9.21 -6.84 27.88
N LEU A 539 -7.99 -7.23 28.26
CA LEU A 539 -7.62 -8.62 28.50
C LEU A 539 -7.92 -9.04 29.96
N PHE A 540 -7.86 -8.07 30.89
CA PHE A 540 -8.06 -8.33 32.31
C PHE A 540 -8.97 -7.30 32.95
N LYS A 541 -9.66 -7.74 34.00
CA LYS A 541 -10.38 -6.92 34.96
C LYS A 541 -9.76 -7.16 36.33
N VAL A 542 -9.31 -6.11 37.01
CA VAL A 542 -8.82 -6.15 38.38
C VAL A 542 -9.82 -5.42 39.27
N GLN A 543 -10.37 -6.11 40.27
CA GLN A 543 -11.39 -5.53 41.14
C GLN A 543 -11.10 -5.80 42.62
N LEU A 544 -11.11 -4.76 43.47
CA LEU A 544 -10.96 -4.86 44.90
C LEU A 544 -12.30 -4.69 45.61
N GLY A 545 -12.92 -5.79 46.01
CA GLY A 545 -14.19 -5.79 46.72
C GLY A 545 -15.32 -5.14 45.88
N LYS A 546 -15.92 -4.06 46.40
CA LYS A 546 -17.00 -3.31 45.75
C LYS A 546 -16.54 -2.05 45.01
N LYS A 547 -15.23 -1.79 44.94
CA LYS A 547 -14.70 -0.64 44.20
C LYS A 547 -14.90 -0.83 42.68
N ASP A 548 -14.87 0.27 41.95
CA ASP A 548 -14.93 0.21 40.49
C ASP A 548 -13.78 -0.63 39.92
N PRO A 549 -14.04 -1.47 38.92
CA PRO A 549 -13.02 -2.31 38.34
C PRO A 549 -12.02 -1.50 37.52
N VAL A 550 -10.75 -1.94 37.53
CA VAL A 550 -9.71 -1.44 36.64
C VAL A 550 -9.60 -2.41 35.47
N TYR A 551 -9.79 -1.93 34.24
CA TYR A 551 -9.65 -2.72 33.04
C TYR A 551 -8.24 -2.56 32.47
N CYS A 552 -7.57 -3.68 32.19
CA CYS A 552 -6.19 -3.73 31.74
C CYS A 552 -6.10 -4.38 30.35
N TYR A 553 -5.33 -3.78 29.46
CA TYR A 553 -5.20 -4.17 28.06
C TYR A 553 -3.90 -4.94 27.75
N SER A 554 -3.06 -5.11 28.77
CA SER A 554 -1.83 -5.90 28.70
C SER A 554 -1.51 -6.49 30.07
N ASP A 555 -0.59 -7.47 30.11
CA ASP A 555 -0.05 -8.03 31.34
C ASP A 555 0.65 -6.96 32.18
N ALA A 556 1.40 -6.06 31.53
CA ALA A 556 2.06 -4.95 32.20
C ALA A 556 1.06 -3.99 32.89
N GLU A 557 -0.06 -3.66 32.22
CA GLU A 557 -1.12 -2.84 32.83
C GLU A 557 -1.78 -3.55 34.01
N ARG A 558 -2.00 -4.89 33.92
CA ARG A 558 -2.51 -5.71 35.03
C ARG A 558 -1.57 -5.68 36.23
N ASP A 559 -0.28 -5.90 35.98
CA ASP A 559 0.72 -5.97 37.04
C ASP A 559 0.88 -4.59 37.73
N ALA A 560 0.90 -3.53 36.97
CA ALA A 560 0.89 -2.16 37.50
C ALA A 560 -0.37 -1.85 38.32
N ALA A 561 -1.55 -2.31 37.88
CA ALA A 561 -2.79 -2.14 38.63
C ALA A 561 -2.77 -2.92 39.94
N LEU A 562 -2.18 -4.10 39.96
CA LEU A 562 -2.00 -4.89 41.20
C LEU A 562 -0.97 -4.27 42.12
N GLU A 563 0.13 -3.73 41.63
CA GLU A 563 1.14 -3.03 42.42
C GLU A 563 0.56 -1.78 43.08
N ALA A 564 -0.30 -1.04 42.38
CA ALA A 564 -0.97 0.16 42.93
C ALA A 564 -1.89 -0.16 44.13
N LEU A 565 -2.29 -1.41 44.32
CA LEU A 565 -3.10 -1.87 45.46
C LEU A 565 -2.26 -2.11 46.74
N GLY A 566 -0.92 -2.18 46.63
CA GLY A 566 -0.01 -2.42 47.73
C GLY A 566 -0.37 -3.66 48.55
N ASP A 567 -0.50 -3.54 49.87
CA ASP A 567 -0.84 -4.66 50.78
C ASP A 567 -2.21 -5.30 50.54
N GLN A 568 -3.03 -4.71 49.65
CA GLN A 568 -4.35 -5.25 49.29
C GLN A 568 -4.33 -6.08 48.03
N ARG A 569 -3.16 -6.26 47.40
CA ARG A 569 -2.98 -6.98 46.16
C ARG A 569 -3.61 -8.39 46.18
N ASP A 570 -3.36 -9.17 47.24
CA ASP A 570 -3.84 -10.54 47.39
C ASP A 570 -5.37 -10.65 47.60
N LYS A 571 -6.05 -9.51 47.83
CA LYS A 571 -7.52 -9.44 47.99
C LYS A 571 -8.22 -9.00 46.72
N ALA A 572 -7.46 -8.66 45.67
CA ALA A 572 -8.01 -8.27 44.39
C ALA A 572 -8.48 -9.50 43.60
N ASP A 573 -9.68 -9.42 43.06
CA ASP A 573 -10.18 -10.38 42.08
C ASP A 573 -9.65 -9.99 40.71
N VAL A 574 -8.94 -10.93 40.07
CA VAL A 574 -8.36 -10.76 38.73
C VAL A 574 -9.08 -11.72 37.79
N GLN A 575 -9.91 -11.17 36.93
CA GLN A 575 -10.58 -11.92 35.87
C GLN A 575 -9.84 -11.70 34.55
N ARG A 576 -9.42 -12.79 33.89
CA ARG A 576 -8.95 -12.76 32.51
C ARG A 576 -10.14 -13.01 31.59
N TYR A 577 -10.36 -12.12 30.61
CA TYR A 577 -11.36 -12.34 29.57
C TYR A 577 -10.78 -13.20 28.45
N LYS A 578 -11.41 -14.34 28.20
CA LYS A 578 -11.06 -15.23 27.08
C LYS A 578 -11.82 -14.89 25.81
N GLY A 579 -13.01 -14.28 25.96
CA GLY A 579 -13.82 -13.84 24.84
C GLY A 579 -14.80 -12.75 25.21
N LEU A 580 -15.29 -12.04 24.21
CA LEU A 580 -16.26 -10.95 24.33
C LEU A 580 -17.61 -11.40 24.92
N GLY A 581 -17.94 -12.69 24.75
CA GLY A 581 -19.15 -13.29 25.32
C GLY A 581 -19.15 -13.36 26.86
N GLU A 582 -17.99 -13.21 27.52
CA GLU A 582 -17.86 -13.15 28.97
C GLU A 582 -18.18 -11.76 29.55
N MET A 583 -18.28 -10.75 28.68
CA MET A 583 -18.63 -9.39 29.07
C MET A 583 -20.14 -9.17 28.97
N ASP A 584 -20.72 -8.55 29.99
CA ASP A 584 -22.08 -8.05 29.88
C ASP A 584 -22.14 -6.75 29.01
N GLY A 585 -23.35 -6.33 28.66
CA GLY A 585 -23.52 -5.18 27.77
C GLY A 585 -22.98 -3.87 28.35
N LYS A 586 -22.99 -3.70 29.69
CA LYS A 586 -22.47 -2.51 30.37
C LYS A 586 -20.92 -2.50 30.33
N GLN A 587 -20.31 -3.62 30.63
CA GLN A 587 -18.84 -3.77 30.57
C GLN A 587 -18.33 -3.53 29.13
N LEU A 588 -19.04 -4.08 28.15
CA LEU A 588 -18.67 -3.94 26.74
C LEU A 588 -18.81 -2.49 26.26
N TRP A 589 -19.85 -1.79 26.74
CA TRP A 589 -20.00 -0.36 26.50
C TRP A 589 -18.82 0.44 27.10
N GLU A 590 -18.58 0.31 28.41
CA GLU A 590 -17.59 1.10 29.14
C GLU A 590 -16.15 0.90 28.64
N THR A 591 -15.83 -0.27 28.08
CA THR A 591 -14.45 -0.62 27.70
C THR A 591 -14.18 -0.56 26.19
N THR A 592 -15.20 -0.86 25.36
CA THR A 592 -14.96 -1.19 23.94
C THR A 592 -15.87 -0.42 22.99
N MET A 593 -17.04 0.06 23.43
CA MET A 593 -18.02 0.66 22.53
C MET A 593 -18.26 2.16 22.78
N ASP A 594 -18.02 2.66 23.99
CA ASP A 594 -18.17 4.10 24.30
C ASP A 594 -17.13 4.92 23.51
N PRO A 595 -17.57 5.81 22.61
CA PRO A 595 -16.66 6.65 21.83
C PRO A 595 -15.67 7.49 22.65
N ALA A 596 -16.01 7.79 23.91
CA ALA A 596 -15.16 8.60 24.78
C ALA A 596 -14.00 7.81 25.43
N HIS A 597 -14.15 6.50 25.60
CA HIS A 597 -13.21 5.70 26.41
C HIS A 597 -12.61 4.51 25.67
N ARG A 598 -13.24 4.04 24.57
CA ARG A 598 -12.80 2.86 23.83
C ARG A 598 -11.43 3.00 23.20
N LYS A 599 -10.69 1.89 23.15
CA LYS A 599 -9.45 1.78 22.39
C LYS A 599 -9.73 1.09 21.06
N MET A 600 -9.27 1.69 19.97
CA MET A 600 -9.38 1.10 18.62
C MET A 600 -8.07 1.32 17.88
N ARG A 601 -7.75 0.41 16.97
CA ARG A 601 -6.65 0.56 16.02
C ARG A 601 -7.23 0.74 14.62
N VAL A 602 -6.90 1.84 13.94
CA VAL A 602 -7.20 2.00 12.52
C VAL A 602 -6.34 1.03 11.71
N VAL A 603 -6.95 0.42 10.70
CA VAL A 603 -6.22 -0.44 9.75
C VAL A 603 -5.69 0.45 8.63
N THR A 604 -4.39 0.39 8.39
CA THR A 604 -3.72 1.12 7.33
C THR A 604 -2.95 0.17 6.43
N ILE A 605 -2.76 0.55 5.18
CA ILE A 605 -1.90 -0.15 4.22
C ILE A 605 -0.74 0.80 3.93
N PRO A 606 0.37 0.74 4.69
CA PRO A 606 1.53 1.58 4.42
C PRO A 606 2.19 1.22 3.09
N ASP A 607 2.18 -0.07 2.74
CA ASP A 607 2.64 -0.60 1.46
C ASP A 607 1.66 -1.66 0.93
N ALA A 608 1.14 -1.43 -0.29
CA ALA A 608 0.16 -2.33 -0.90
C ALA A 608 0.81 -3.65 -1.37
N MET A 609 2.11 -3.63 -1.72
CA MET A 609 2.83 -4.83 -2.14
C MET A 609 3.12 -5.76 -0.97
N ALA A 610 3.63 -5.19 0.13
CA ALA A 610 3.86 -5.95 1.36
C ALA A 610 2.55 -6.58 1.86
N ALA A 611 1.45 -5.82 1.86
CA ALA A 611 0.14 -6.32 2.22
C ALA A 611 -0.33 -7.46 1.29
N ASP A 612 -0.18 -7.30 -0.03
CA ASP A 612 -0.53 -8.33 -1.01
C ASP A 612 0.26 -9.63 -0.79
N ARG A 613 1.58 -9.51 -0.58
CA ARG A 613 2.45 -10.65 -0.29
C ARG A 613 2.03 -11.36 1.00
N ILE A 614 1.79 -10.61 2.08
CA ILE A 614 1.37 -11.18 3.36
C ILE A 614 0.03 -11.92 3.22
N PHE A 615 -0.97 -11.33 2.56
CA PHE A 615 -2.24 -11.99 2.33
C PHE A 615 -2.10 -13.23 1.45
N SER A 616 -1.32 -13.16 0.37
CA SER A 616 -1.05 -14.31 -0.51
C SER A 616 -0.33 -15.45 0.23
N VAL A 617 0.68 -15.14 1.04
CA VAL A 617 1.41 -16.13 1.85
C VAL A 617 0.52 -16.71 2.95
N CYS A 618 -0.12 -15.87 3.75
CA CYS A 618 -0.89 -16.32 4.91
C CYS A 618 -2.20 -17.01 4.54
N MET A 619 -2.88 -16.52 3.49
CA MET A 619 -4.24 -16.93 3.14
C MET A 619 -4.33 -17.72 1.83
N GLY A 620 -3.27 -17.76 1.02
CA GLY A 620 -3.19 -18.49 -0.25
C GLY A 620 -3.26 -20.00 -0.11
N GLU A 621 -3.28 -20.71 -1.25
CA GLU A 621 -3.36 -22.18 -1.28
C GLU A 621 -2.03 -22.86 -0.91
N GLU A 622 -0.91 -22.24 -1.29
CA GLU A 622 0.43 -22.79 -1.10
C GLU A 622 0.80 -22.88 0.38
N VAL A 623 1.29 -24.05 0.78
CA VAL A 623 1.63 -24.35 2.18
C VAL A 623 3.06 -23.94 2.49
N GLU A 624 4.00 -24.17 1.57
CA GLU A 624 5.42 -23.99 1.80
C GLU A 624 5.83 -22.52 2.06
N PRO A 625 5.34 -21.52 1.29
CA PRO A 625 5.60 -20.11 1.60
C PRO A 625 5.10 -19.70 2.98
N ARG A 626 3.92 -20.21 3.37
CA ARG A 626 3.34 -19.96 4.70
C ARG A 626 4.16 -20.59 5.81
N ARG A 627 4.62 -21.83 5.62
CA ARG A 627 5.47 -22.52 6.57
C ARG A 627 6.78 -21.76 6.80
N ARG A 628 7.45 -21.34 5.73
CA ARG A 628 8.67 -20.54 5.78
C ARG A 628 8.44 -19.23 6.53
N PHE A 629 7.36 -18.51 6.20
CA PHE A 629 6.99 -17.28 6.89
C PHE A 629 6.80 -17.49 8.41
N ILE A 630 6.13 -18.59 8.81
CA ILE A 630 5.93 -18.91 10.23
C ILE A 630 7.27 -19.24 10.90
N GLU A 631 8.15 -20.01 10.25
CA GLU A 631 9.46 -20.39 10.79
C GLU A 631 10.35 -19.13 10.97
N GLU A 632 10.39 -18.23 9.98
CA GLU A 632 11.18 -16.99 10.01
C GLU A 632 10.68 -15.99 11.07
N ASN A 633 9.37 -15.95 11.32
CA ASN A 633 8.75 -15.00 12.23
C ASN A 633 8.35 -15.61 13.58
N SER A 634 8.76 -16.83 13.86
CA SER A 634 8.38 -17.54 15.09
C SER A 634 8.84 -16.84 16.38
N SER A 635 9.94 -16.10 16.33
CA SER A 635 10.46 -15.31 17.47
C SER A 635 9.59 -14.13 17.87
N TYR A 636 8.72 -13.65 16.98
CA TYR A 636 7.78 -12.55 17.24
C TYR A 636 6.40 -13.05 17.70
N ALA A 637 6.19 -14.37 17.71
CA ALA A 637 4.91 -14.94 18.11
C ALA A 637 4.75 -14.87 19.63
N ASN A 638 3.74 -14.13 20.10
CA ASN A 638 3.26 -14.24 21.48
C ASN A 638 2.43 -15.53 21.58
N LEU A 639 3.07 -16.59 22.03
CA LEU A 639 2.38 -17.86 22.28
C LEU A 639 1.82 -17.82 23.70
N ASP A 640 0.50 -17.97 23.79
CA ASP A 640 -0.19 -18.19 25.05
C ASP A 640 -0.08 -19.72 25.35
N ILE A 641 1.06 -20.11 25.97
CA ILE A 641 1.36 -21.51 26.34
C ILE A 641 0.97 -21.71 27.80
#